data_07f2f3f769f7ffc0b0c05d67cfa57616
#
_entry.id   07f2f3f769f7ffc0b0c05d67cfa57616
#
_cell.length_a   1.000
_cell.length_b   1.000
_cell.length_c   1.000
_cell.angle_alpha   90.00
_cell.angle_beta   90.00
_cell.angle_gamma   90.00
#
_symmetry.space_group_name_H-M   'P 1'
#
loop_
_entity.id
_entity.type
_entity.pdbx_description
1 polymer ?
#
loop_
_entity_poly.entity_id
_entity_poly.type
_entity_poly.pdbx_seq_one_letter_code
_entity_poly.pdbx_strand_id
1 'polypeptide(L)'
;MKKLKNKNGVTLIALAVTIIIMLILAGVTISMLTGNSGITTNASKAKTKSYLADIKEEYELYLSEKRMDDEYDLDTLYANDKTIRYEGNVVGSGITEICSSIKKGDEKKFEIIKGKIYYVSQDKKVIPIAVELGFSINPYEITDDGALRSSAMNLYLVDNNGNLDLSEYEGKIKTIEAGAFSKVEIESGITPLSSIVLPKGITTIGDDAFSYNTSLTSIKIPNTVTTIGKRAFYGCTNLTSIEIPDSVTYIGDYCFWNCNRLQKIKLSKKIQTINQGLLEGCSSLTEIEIPEGVESIGYAAFRSCDKLTTITLPASLTYITGSALTRLSRLTEVKVADGNNSFKFENGMLLSKDGKTMYMALLTLTEINVPNGVVSIIGDGLSGSSATKIILPDTVSSNFGGAVFNGMNKLTTIELSGTSKNLKLVDGNLYSYDGKRFIKYMGSSKNFTVPEGVETLLNGCITKSMTTLNLPSTLKVIEGWSLTGMSGVKLLNIPASVTTMYTYSFHDNTKLRVAEGNATYKSIDDVLILNKAGTKVIMASRNATTYNIPNTVTEIGQNAFYYCNKMTSINIPDSVTTIGAKAFYSCSSLKEITIPQSVTSIGANAFEYCENLTAINIKGTANRISGAPWGAQYGNRVINWNV
;
A
#
# COMPACT_ATOMS: atom_id res chain seq x y z
N MET A 1 17.61 -61.09 -29.28
CA MET A 1 17.90 -60.01 -28.32
C MET A 1 16.79 -58.93 -28.20
N LYS A 2 16.02 -58.61 -29.25
CA LYS A 2 14.94 -57.56 -29.16
C LYS A 2 13.74 -57.87 -28.19
N LYS A 3 13.51 -59.14 -27.84
CA LYS A 3 12.41 -59.50 -26.93
C LYS A 3 12.73 -59.42 -25.43
N LEU A 4 13.98 -59.32 -25.06
CA LEU A 4 14.39 -59.18 -23.65
C LEU A 4 14.43 -57.74 -23.16
N LYS A 5 14.70 -56.77 -24.05
CA LYS A 5 14.69 -55.34 -23.67
C LYS A 5 13.29 -54.83 -23.26
N ASN A 6 12.22 -55.38 -23.86
CA ASN A 6 10.84 -54.98 -23.51
C ASN A 6 10.37 -55.54 -22.15
N LYS A 7 11.01 -56.59 -21.63
CA LYS A 7 10.64 -57.15 -20.31
C LYS A 7 11.23 -56.35 -19.16
N ASN A 8 12.39 -55.72 -19.34
CA ASN A 8 13.04 -54.97 -18.27
C ASN A 8 12.40 -53.62 -18.01
N GLY A 9 11.91 -52.93 -19.08
CA GLY A 9 11.14 -51.69 -18.93
C GLY A 9 9.78 -51.91 -18.21
N VAL A 10 9.10 -53.03 -18.56
CA VAL A 10 7.83 -53.40 -17.90
C VAL A 10 8.07 -53.79 -16.43
N THR A 11 9.21 -54.35 -16.11
CA THR A 11 9.53 -54.78 -14.72
C THR A 11 9.86 -53.59 -13.82
N LEU A 12 10.45 -52.54 -14.38
CA LEU A 12 10.74 -51.28 -13.65
C LEU A 12 9.45 -50.54 -13.34
N ILE A 13 8.59 -50.39 -14.35
CA ILE A 13 7.24 -49.81 -14.18
C ILE A 13 6.42 -50.64 -13.18
N ALA A 14 6.53 -51.99 -13.22
CA ALA A 14 5.84 -52.85 -12.28
C ALA A 14 6.40 -52.74 -10.85
N LEU A 15 7.71 -52.58 -10.67
CA LEU A 15 8.34 -52.36 -9.35
C LEU A 15 7.92 -50.99 -8.80
N ALA A 16 7.97 -50.00 -9.64
CA ALA A 16 7.54 -48.67 -9.32
C ALA A 16 6.03 -48.63 -8.91
N VAL A 17 5.14 -49.30 -9.66
CA VAL A 17 3.71 -49.46 -9.32
C VAL A 17 3.51 -50.21 -7.99
N THR A 18 4.38 -51.18 -7.66
CA THR A 18 4.28 -51.94 -6.40
C THR A 18 4.64 -51.09 -5.18
N ILE A 19 5.64 -50.21 -5.30
CA ILE A 19 6.03 -49.28 -4.24
C ILE A 19 4.92 -48.28 -3.97
N ILE A 20 4.20 -47.84 -5.01
CA ILE A 20 3.02 -46.96 -4.85
C ILE A 20 1.90 -47.63 -4.11
N ILE A 21 1.58 -48.83 -4.51
CA ILE A 21 0.50 -49.57 -3.88
C ILE A 21 0.80 -49.76 -2.38
N MET A 22 2.04 -49.98 -1.99
CA MET A 22 2.43 -50.02 -0.58
C MET A 22 2.27 -48.67 0.13
N LEU A 23 2.57 -47.56 -0.53
CA LEU A 23 2.41 -46.20 0.04
C LEU A 23 0.94 -45.75 0.12
N ILE A 24 0.13 -46.15 -0.88
CA ILE A 24 -1.33 -45.92 -0.85
C ILE A 24 -1.97 -46.75 0.28
N LEU A 25 -1.51 -47.96 0.52
CA LEU A 25 -1.96 -48.81 1.62
C LEU A 25 -1.52 -48.28 2.99
N ALA A 26 -0.42 -47.50 3.07
CA ALA A 26 -0.02 -46.81 4.28
C ALA A 26 -0.92 -45.63 4.65
N GLY A 27 -1.94 -45.31 3.82
CA GLY A 27 -3.01 -44.35 4.15
C GLY A 27 -2.58 -42.90 4.27
N VAL A 28 -1.44 -42.52 3.67
CA VAL A 28 -0.93 -41.15 3.71
C VAL A 28 -1.57 -40.32 2.59
N THR A 29 -2.61 -39.57 2.88
CA THR A 29 -3.19 -38.61 1.96
C THR A 29 -2.70 -37.21 2.33
N ILE A 30 -2.15 -36.48 1.35
CA ILE A 30 -1.81 -35.05 1.52
C ILE A 30 -3.08 -34.24 1.85
N SER A 31 -4.27 -34.71 1.43
CA SER A 31 -5.56 -34.15 1.80
C SER A 31 -5.86 -34.16 3.31
N MET A 32 -5.19 -34.99 4.12
CA MET A 32 -5.31 -34.89 5.58
C MET A 32 -4.53 -33.72 6.19
N LEU A 33 -3.69 -33.04 5.42
CA LEU A 33 -2.94 -31.86 5.86
C LEU A 33 -3.78 -30.56 5.75
N THR A 34 -4.94 -30.61 5.07
CA THR A 34 -5.81 -29.45 4.86
C THR A 34 -7.01 -29.39 5.82
N GLY A 35 -7.14 -30.32 6.75
CA GLY A 35 -8.17 -30.30 7.78
C GLY A 35 -7.95 -29.20 8.82
N ASN A 36 -9.05 -28.55 9.18
CA ASN A 36 -9.19 -27.33 10.01
C ASN A 36 -8.77 -27.47 11.50
N SER A 37 -7.83 -28.31 11.85
CA SER A 37 -7.28 -28.44 13.21
C SER A 37 -5.78 -28.14 13.19
N GLY A 38 -5.39 -27.04 13.78
CA GLY A 38 -4.04 -26.47 13.86
C GLY A 38 -2.98 -27.31 14.58
N ILE A 39 -2.95 -28.62 14.32
CA ILE A 39 -1.96 -29.55 14.86
C ILE A 39 -1.46 -30.38 13.71
N THR A 40 -0.45 -29.90 12.99
CA THR A 40 0.46 -30.79 12.29
C THR A 40 1.29 -31.48 13.36
N THR A 41 0.82 -32.61 13.86
CA THR A 41 1.61 -33.45 14.76
C THR A 41 2.91 -33.83 14.05
N ASN A 42 4.01 -33.98 14.78
CA ASN A 42 5.29 -34.45 14.24
C ASN A 42 5.12 -35.74 13.39
N ALA A 43 4.10 -36.53 13.66
CA ALA A 43 3.72 -37.72 12.90
C ALA A 43 3.21 -37.38 11.49
N SER A 44 2.43 -36.31 11.30
CA SER A 44 1.94 -35.91 9.99
C SER A 44 3.08 -35.36 9.11
N LYS A 45 3.97 -34.55 9.71
CA LYS A 45 5.17 -34.04 9.04
C LYS A 45 6.11 -35.18 8.63
N ALA A 46 6.33 -36.17 9.50
CA ALA A 46 7.16 -37.35 9.23
C ALA A 46 6.58 -38.18 8.07
N LYS A 47 5.25 -38.35 8.01
CA LYS A 47 4.59 -39.08 6.91
C LYS A 47 4.71 -38.36 5.57
N THR A 48 4.56 -37.03 5.56
CA THR A 48 4.78 -36.25 4.34
C THR A 48 6.23 -36.31 3.88
N LYS A 49 7.17 -36.22 4.82
CA LYS A 49 8.60 -36.30 4.52
C LYS A 49 8.95 -37.68 3.92
N SER A 50 8.42 -38.78 4.47
CA SER A 50 8.61 -40.13 3.92
C SER A 50 8.06 -40.22 2.50
N TYR A 51 6.84 -39.79 2.25
CA TYR A 51 6.21 -39.80 0.93
C TYR A 51 7.00 -39.03 -0.15
N LEU A 52 7.49 -37.84 0.18
CA LEU A 52 8.32 -37.06 -0.74
C LEU A 52 9.70 -37.66 -0.94
N ALA A 53 10.28 -38.25 0.12
CA ALA A 53 11.57 -38.96 0.03
C ALA A 53 11.49 -40.15 -0.91
N ASP A 54 10.43 -40.94 -0.83
CA ASP A 54 10.20 -42.10 -1.71
C ASP A 54 10.10 -41.68 -3.19
N ILE A 55 9.39 -40.60 -3.47
CA ILE A 55 9.30 -40.01 -4.84
C ILE A 55 10.68 -39.56 -5.33
N LYS A 56 11.45 -38.89 -4.47
CA LYS A 56 12.76 -38.37 -4.81
C LYS A 56 13.74 -39.51 -5.09
N GLU A 57 13.76 -40.53 -4.24
CA GLU A 57 14.60 -41.74 -4.39
C GLU A 57 14.27 -42.49 -5.68
N GLU A 58 13.00 -42.69 -5.98
CA GLU A 58 12.50 -43.32 -7.21
C GLU A 58 12.93 -42.54 -8.46
N TYR A 59 12.87 -41.22 -8.40
CA TYR A 59 13.33 -40.38 -9.50
C TYR A 59 14.84 -40.40 -9.70
N GLU A 60 15.65 -40.38 -8.62
CA GLU A 60 17.10 -40.52 -8.69
C GLU A 60 17.52 -41.89 -9.24
N LEU A 61 16.79 -42.94 -8.88
CA LEU A 61 16.98 -44.28 -9.42
C LEU A 61 16.70 -44.30 -10.94
N TYR A 62 15.58 -43.72 -11.37
CA TYR A 62 15.24 -43.58 -12.79
C TYR A 62 16.34 -42.83 -13.56
N LEU A 63 16.84 -41.72 -13.02
CA LEU A 63 17.94 -40.97 -13.64
C LEU A 63 19.22 -41.78 -13.72
N SER A 64 19.54 -42.56 -12.68
CA SER A 64 20.72 -43.43 -12.63
C SER A 64 20.65 -44.50 -13.71
N GLU A 65 19.50 -45.14 -13.87
CA GLU A 65 19.29 -46.17 -14.91
C GLU A 65 19.35 -45.56 -16.31
N LYS A 66 18.76 -44.36 -16.52
CA LYS A 66 18.82 -43.67 -17.82
C LYS A 66 20.23 -43.22 -18.19
N ARG A 67 21.08 -42.84 -17.23
CA ARG A 67 22.48 -42.50 -17.45
C ARG A 67 23.35 -43.74 -17.80
N MET A 68 22.88 -44.91 -17.49
CA MET A 68 23.57 -46.16 -17.83
C MET A 68 23.21 -46.69 -19.24
N ASP A 69 22.09 -46.21 -19.81
CA ASP A 69 21.70 -46.51 -21.20
C ASP A 69 22.29 -45.41 -22.10
N ASP A 70 23.47 -45.67 -22.70
CA ASP A 70 24.20 -44.76 -23.61
C ASP A 70 23.39 -44.32 -24.85
N GLU A 71 22.13 -44.70 -24.98
CA GLU A 71 21.29 -44.50 -26.17
C GLU A 71 20.33 -43.29 -26.07
N TYR A 72 20.26 -42.61 -24.89
CA TYR A 72 19.35 -41.46 -24.67
C TYR A 72 20.07 -40.25 -24.10
N ASP A 73 20.21 -39.22 -24.96
CA ASP A 73 20.52 -37.88 -24.54
C ASP A 73 19.28 -37.31 -23.81
N LEU A 74 19.44 -36.93 -22.54
CA LEU A 74 18.38 -36.37 -21.70
C LEU A 74 17.77 -35.12 -22.31
N ASP A 75 18.55 -34.29 -23.02
CA ASP A 75 18.08 -33.09 -23.71
C ASP A 75 17.16 -33.43 -24.90
N THR A 76 17.39 -34.57 -25.58
CA THR A 76 16.55 -35.06 -26.68
C THR A 76 15.23 -35.65 -26.16
N LEU A 77 15.25 -36.34 -25.01
CA LEU A 77 14.03 -36.83 -24.37
C LEU A 77 13.10 -35.69 -23.96
N TYR A 78 13.65 -34.59 -23.42
CA TYR A 78 12.89 -33.43 -23.00
C TYR A 78 12.44 -32.53 -24.17
N ALA A 79 13.18 -32.50 -25.27
CA ALA A 79 12.80 -31.72 -26.46
C ALA A 79 11.60 -32.32 -27.20
N ASN A 80 11.41 -33.64 -27.14
CA ASN A 80 10.37 -34.35 -27.88
C ASN A 80 9.11 -34.63 -27.07
N ASP A 81 9.16 -34.58 -25.74
CA ASP A 81 8.01 -34.86 -24.89
C ASP A 81 7.40 -33.58 -24.33
N LYS A 82 6.55 -32.93 -25.15
CA LYS A 82 5.76 -31.76 -24.77
C LYS A 82 4.72 -32.08 -23.69
N THR A 83 4.54 -33.35 -23.32
CA THR A 83 3.54 -33.79 -22.33
C THR A 83 4.01 -33.61 -20.89
N ILE A 84 5.28 -33.28 -20.66
CA ILE A 84 5.86 -33.02 -19.32
C ILE A 84 5.70 -31.55 -18.90
N ARG A 85 5.21 -30.67 -19.79
CA ARG A 85 4.88 -29.29 -19.43
C ARG A 85 3.46 -29.18 -18.90
N TYR A 86 3.34 -28.70 -17.67
CA TYR A 86 2.07 -28.32 -17.11
C TYR A 86 1.66 -26.93 -17.62
N GLU A 87 0.75 -26.89 -18.59
CA GLU A 87 -0.15 -25.76 -18.84
C GLU A 87 -1.57 -26.24 -18.52
N GLY A 88 -1.97 -26.02 -17.27
CA GLY A 88 -3.38 -25.90 -16.84
C GLY A 88 -4.37 -27.05 -17.05
N ASN A 89 -4.16 -28.06 -17.91
CA ASN A 89 -5.26 -28.97 -18.25
C ASN A 89 -4.92 -30.40 -18.65
N VAL A 90 -3.67 -30.82 -18.76
CA VAL A 90 -3.39 -32.24 -19.05
C VAL A 90 -2.19 -32.71 -18.26
N VAL A 91 -2.47 -33.47 -17.27
CA VAL A 91 -1.49 -34.37 -16.71
C VAL A 91 -1.42 -35.56 -17.64
N GLY A 92 -0.40 -35.58 -18.45
CA GLY A 92 -0.07 -36.80 -19.16
C GLY A 92 0.27 -37.89 -18.16
N SER A 93 -0.05 -39.12 -18.49
CA SER A 93 0.43 -40.35 -17.86
C SER A 93 1.96 -40.40 -17.66
N GLY A 94 2.70 -39.41 -18.21
CA GLY A 94 4.15 -39.41 -18.27
C GLY A 94 4.85 -39.32 -16.90
N ILE A 95 4.42 -38.44 -15.98
CA ILE A 95 5.13 -38.33 -14.69
C ILE A 95 4.85 -39.51 -13.78
N THR A 96 3.68 -40.12 -13.85
CA THR A 96 3.34 -41.33 -13.12
C THR A 96 3.93 -42.57 -13.76
N GLU A 97 4.36 -42.53 -15.02
CA GLU A 97 5.17 -43.56 -15.66
C GLU A 97 6.63 -43.53 -15.19
N ILE A 98 7.11 -42.35 -14.77
CA ILE A 98 8.46 -42.13 -14.25
C ILE A 98 8.50 -42.30 -12.74
N CYS A 99 7.59 -41.65 -12.02
CA CYS A 99 7.47 -41.72 -10.57
C CYS A 99 6.08 -42.24 -10.22
N SER A 100 5.99 -43.52 -10.12
CA SER A 100 4.76 -44.24 -9.90
C SER A 100 4.25 -44.13 -8.46
N SER A 101 5.08 -43.71 -7.50
CA SER A 101 4.67 -43.34 -6.13
C SER A 101 3.78 -42.10 -6.06
N ILE A 102 3.66 -41.30 -7.12
CA ILE A 102 2.76 -40.15 -7.17
C ILE A 102 1.32 -40.66 -7.20
N LYS A 103 0.53 -40.32 -6.19
CA LYS A 103 -0.88 -40.72 -6.06
C LYS A 103 -1.74 -40.13 -7.15
N LYS A 104 -2.77 -40.88 -7.56
CA LYS A 104 -3.82 -40.37 -8.46
C LYS A 104 -4.44 -39.11 -7.88
N GLY A 105 -4.32 -37.99 -8.61
CA GLY A 105 -4.75 -36.66 -8.19
C GLY A 105 -3.63 -35.75 -7.63
N ASP A 106 -2.44 -36.33 -7.33
CA ASP A 106 -1.26 -35.56 -6.93
C ASP A 106 -0.29 -35.33 -8.11
N GLU A 107 -0.57 -35.87 -9.29
CA GLU A 107 0.25 -35.74 -10.49
C GLU A 107 0.53 -34.27 -10.83
N LYS A 108 -0.48 -33.40 -10.60
CA LYS A 108 -0.40 -31.96 -10.82
C LYS A 108 0.54 -31.22 -9.86
N LYS A 109 1.07 -31.90 -8.84
CA LYS A 109 1.95 -31.30 -7.83
C LYS A 109 3.42 -31.45 -8.15
N PHE A 110 3.74 -32.19 -9.20
CA PHE A 110 5.12 -32.50 -9.57
C PHE A 110 5.33 -32.28 -11.06
N GLU A 111 6.54 -31.87 -11.41
CA GLU A 111 7.00 -31.74 -12.79
C GLU A 111 8.48 -32.10 -12.91
N ILE A 112 8.86 -32.57 -14.08
CA ILE A 112 10.26 -32.87 -14.40
C ILE A 112 10.68 -31.93 -15.55
N ILE A 113 11.71 -31.12 -15.32
CA ILE A 113 12.22 -30.18 -16.30
C ILE A 113 13.75 -30.30 -16.33
N LYS A 114 14.30 -30.52 -17.52
CA LYS A 114 15.75 -30.63 -17.73
C LYS A 114 16.46 -31.49 -16.68
N GLY A 115 15.90 -32.66 -16.39
CA GLY A 115 16.49 -33.62 -15.47
C GLY A 115 16.40 -33.24 -14.00
N LYS A 116 15.53 -32.34 -13.61
CA LYS A 116 15.25 -32.02 -12.20
C LYS A 116 13.77 -32.23 -11.90
N ILE A 117 13.45 -32.85 -10.79
CA ILE A 117 12.07 -32.98 -10.33
C ILE A 117 11.70 -31.78 -9.48
N TYR A 118 10.55 -31.17 -9.81
CA TYR A 118 10.00 -29.99 -9.16
C TYR A 118 8.74 -30.36 -8.41
N TYR A 119 8.57 -29.79 -7.21
CA TYR A 119 7.30 -29.76 -6.51
C TYR A 119 6.61 -28.44 -6.84
N VAL A 120 5.51 -28.50 -7.60
CA VAL A 120 4.83 -27.33 -8.17
C VAL A 120 3.53 -26.96 -7.45
N SER A 121 3.16 -27.71 -6.39
CA SER A 121 1.96 -27.40 -5.62
C SER A 121 2.17 -26.18 -4.72
N GLN A 122 1.14 -25.37 -4.59
CA GLN A 122 1.12 -24.23 -3.67
C GLN A 122 0.81 -24.62 -2.21
N ASP A 123 0.95 -25.88 -1.83
CA ASP A 123 0.75 -26.31 -0.45
C ASP A 123 1.89 -25.83 0.44
N LYS A 124 1.68 -24.69 1.08
CA LYS A 124 2.65 -24.00 1.94
C LYS A 124 3.18 -24.85 3.11
N LYS A 125 2.46 -25.92 3.50
CA LYS A 125 2.90 -26.84 4.55
C LYS A 125 3.86 -27.91 4.03
N VAL A 126 3.77 -28.25 2.76
CA VAL A 126 4.56 -29.30 2.11
C VAL A 126 5.84 -28.76 1.48
N ILE A 127 5.82 -27.53 0.98
CA ILE A 127 6.96 -26.89 0.32
C ILE A 127 8.25 -26.94 1.12
N PRO A 128 8.27 -26.55 2.43
CA PRO A 128 9.52 -26.59 3.20
C PRO A 128 10.10 -28.00 3.31
N ILE A 129 9.24 -29.03 3.32
CA ILE A 129 9.66 -30.43 3.37
C ILE A 129 10.23 -30.85 2.01
N ALA A 130 9.61 -30.42 0.91
CA ALA A 130 10.10 -30.69 -0.44
C ALA A 130 11.48 -30.06 -0.67
N VAL A 131 11.68 -28.81 -0.23
CA VAL A 131 12.99 -28.12 -0.29
C VAL A 131 14.05 -28.86 0.54
N GLU A 132 13.71 -29.26 1.77
CA GLU A 132 14.62 -30.01 2.64
C GLU A 132 15.09 -31.34 1.99
N LEU A 133 14.23 -31.96 1.19
CA LEU A 133 14.52 -33.18 0.46
C LEU A 133 15.19 -32.95 -0.91
N GLY A 134 15.47 -31.69 -1.26
CA GLY A 134 16.17 -31.34 -2.51
C GLY A 134 15.30 -31.38 -3.75
N PHE A 135 13.97 -31.26 -3.63
CA PHE A 135 13.14 -30.93 -4.77
C PHE A 135 13.44 -29.50 -5.21
N SER A 136 13.56 -29.27 -6.50
CA SER A 136 13.54 -27.91 -7.01
C SER A 136 12.12 -27.34 -6.86
N ILE A 137 12.02 -26.12 -6.40
CA ILE A 137 10.74 -25.40 -6.36
C ILE A 137 10.58 -24.73 -7.71
N ASN A 138 9.35 -24.75 -8.20
CA ASN A 138 8.99 -24.43 -9.57
C ASN A 138 9.68 -23.18 -10.12
N PRO A 139 10.42 -23.29 -11.26
CA PRO A 139 10.86 -22.13 -12.02
C PRO A 139 9.74 -21.44 -12.81
N TYR A 140 8.47 -21.89 -12.69
CA TYR A 140 7.34 -21.31 -13.44
C TYR A 140 6.99 -19.89 -13.07
N GLU A 141 7.67 -19.35 -12.11
CA GLU A 141 7.53 -17.95 -11.76
C GLU A 141 8.41 -17.04 -12.62
N ILE A 142 9.23 -17.63 -13.47
CA ILE A 142 9.96 -16.92 -14.54
C ILE A 142 9.25 -17.19 -15.85
N THR A 143 8.67 -16.14 -16.43
CA THR A 143 8.02 -16.21 -17.73
C THR A 143 9.03 -16.35 -18.86
N ASP A 144 8.60 -16.73 -20.06
CA ASP A 144 9.48 -16.89 -21.24
C ASP A 144 10.23 -15.59 -21.60
N ASP A 145 9.67 -14.42 -21.29
CA ASP A 145 10.29 -13.11 -21.45
C ASP A 145 11.19 -12.70 -20.28
N GLY A 146 11.32 -13.55 -19.26
CA GLY A 146 12.22 -13.37 -18.11
C GLY A 146 11.61 -12.56 -16.96
N ALA A 147 10.29 -12.48 -16.84
CA ALA A 147 9.66 -11.85 -15.69
C ALA A 147 9.52 -12.85 -14.52
N LEU A 148 10.05 -12.51 -13.34
CA LEU A 148 9.83 -13.24 -12.10
C LEU A 148 8.49 -12.78 -11.50
N ARG A 149 7.50 -13.68 -11.53
CA ARG A 149 6.12 -13.39 -11.10
C ARG A 149 5.96 -13.22 -9.60
N SER A 150 4.90 -12.52 -9.24
CA SER A 150 4.44 -12.44 -7.85
C SER A 150 3.93 -13.78 -7.37
N SER A 151 4.61 -14.38 -6.39
CA SER A 151 4.14 -15.57 -5.70
C SER A 151 4.69 -15.63 -4.28
N ALA A 152 3.85 -16.09 -3.37
CA ALA A 152 4.30 -16.44 -2.02
C ALA A 152 5.42 -17.49 -2.02
N MET A 153 5.55 -18.26 -3.11
CA MET A 153 6.59 -19.27 -3.32
C MET A 153 8.00 -18.69 -3.33
N ASN A 154 8.18 -17.46 -3.85
CA ASN A 154 9.49 -16.82 -3.89
C ASN A 154 10.14 -16.67 -2.52
N LEU A 155 9.34 -16.52 -1.47
CA LEU A 155 9.84 -16.39 -0.10
C LEU A 155 10.19 -17.73 0.57
N TYR A 156 9.73 -18.86 0.03
CA TYR A 156 10.16 -20.19 0.48
C TYR A 156 11.57 -20.56 0.01
N LEU A 157 12.13 -19.83 -0.94
CA LEU A 157 13.52 -19.97 -1.38
C LEU A 157 14.51 -19.27 -0.42
N VAL A 158 14.00 -18.53 0.55
CA VAL A 158 14.82 -17.86 1.58
C VAL A 158 15.40 -18.93 2.52
N ASP A 159 16.72 -18.92 2.71
CA ASP A 159 17.40 -19.85 3.60
C ASP A 159 17.04 -19.62 5.09
N ASN A 160 17.50 -20.51 5.97
CA ASN A 160 17.22 -20.41 7.41
C ASN A 160 17.81 -19.15 8.07
N ASN A 161 18.73 -18.44 7.39
CA ASN A 161 19.34 -17.19 7.84
C ASN A 161 18.66 -15.94 7.26
N GLY A 162 17.65 -16.12 6.43
CA GLY A 162 16.93 -15.02 5.79
C GLY A 162 17.57 -14.53 4.50
N ASN A 163 18.46 -15.29 3.87
CA ASN A 163 19.14 -14.91 2.64
C ASN A 163 18.49 -15.59 1.44
N LEU A 164 18.40 -14.85 0.34
CA LEU A 164 17.97 -15.35 -0.96
C LEU A 164 19.03 -14.99 -2.01
N ASP A 165 19.55 -16.01 -2.70
CA ASP A 165 20.50 -15.80 -3.80
C ASP A 165 19.86 -16.21 -5.12
N LEU A 166 19.64 -15.21 -6.00
CA LEU A 166 19.10 -15.40 -7.34
C LEU A 166 20.20 -15.30 -8.42
N SER A 167 21.48 -15.31 -8.05
CA SER A 167 22.59 -15.15 -9.00
C SER A 167 22.64 -16.25 -10.06
N GLU A 168 22.19 -17.48 -9.74
CA GLU A 168 22.10 -18.59 -10.70
C GLU A 168 21.13 -18.36 -11.87
N TYR A 169 20.21 -17.38 -11.70
CA TYR A 169 19.24 -16.98 -12.74
C TYR A 169 19.74 -15.81 -13.59
N GLU A 170 21.06 -15.54 -13.58
CA GLU A 170 21.67 -14.51 -14.43
C GLU A 170 21.32 -14.76 -15.91
N GLY A 171 20.80 -13.73 -16.58
CA GLY A 171 20.33 -13.80 -17.96
C GLY A 171 18.93 -14.40 -18.16
N LYS A 172 18.38 -15.11 -17.14
CA LYS A 172 17.02 -15.68 -17.19
C LYS A 172 15.98 -14.71 -16.63
N ILE A 173 16.28 -14.04 -15.51
CA ILE A 173 15.40 -13.03 -14.93
C ILE A 173 15.82 -11.66 -15.46
N LYS A 174 14.90 -10.97 -16.12
CA LYS A 174 15.05 -9.59 -16.62
C LYS A 174 14.20 -8.61 -15.82
N THR A 175 13.11 -9.09 -15.26
CA THR A 175 12.15 -8.27 -14.50
C THR A 175 11.74 -8.98 -13.23
N ILE A 176 11.74 -8.24 -12.11
CA ILE A 176 11.03 -8.63 -10.89
C ILE A 176 9.63 -8.05 -11.00
N GLU A 177 8.61 -8.88 -11.11
CA GLU A 177 7.22 -8.41 -11.27
C GLU A 177 6.67 -7.72 -10.02
N ALA A 178 5.50 -7.10 -10.19
CA ALA A 178 4.79 -6.46 -9.09
C ALA A 178 4.50 -7.46 -7.97
N GLY A 179 4.87 -7.09 -6.73
CA GLY A 179 4.64 -7.90 -5.54
C GLY A 179 5.47 -9.19 -5.44
N ALA A 180 6.46 -9.43 -6.31
CA ALA A 180 7.19 -10.71 -6.39
C ALA A 180 7.71 -11.24 -5.06
N PHE A 181 8.18 -10.36 -4.17
CA PHE A 181 8.63 -10.69 -2.81
C PHE A 181 7.86 -9.91 -1.74
N SER A 182 6.69 -9.39 -2.06
CA SER A 182 5.89 -8.65 -1.08
C SER A 182 5.50 -9.51 0.11
N LYS A 183 5.73 -9.01 1.33
CA LYS A 183 5.39 -9.70 2.59
C LYS A 183 3.98 -9.39 3.08
N VAL A 184 3.05 -9.11 2.19
CA VAL A 184 1.68 -8.73 2.60
C VAL A 184 0.93 -9.89 3.26
N GLU A 185 1.31 -11.15 2.99
CA GLU A 185 0.62 -12.34 3.52
C GLU A 185 1.59 -13.50 3.76
N ILE A 186 2.35 -13.48 4.86
CA ILE A 186 3.16 -14.63 5.21
C ILE A 186 2.58 -15.32 6.44
N GLU A 187 2.17 -16.59 6.25
CA GLU A 187 1.82 -17.50 7.33
C GLU A 187 3.02 -17.74 8.27
N SER A 188 2.74 -18.08 9.53
CA SER A 188 3.75 -18.47 10.49
C SER A 188 4.57 -19.67 9.95
N GLY A 189 5.87 -19.52 9.85
CA GLY A 189 6.80 -20.59 9.46
C GLY A 189 7.73 -20.29 8.29
N ILE A 190 7.61 -19.11 7.64
CA ILE A 190 8.54 -18.67 6.59
C ILE A 190 9.62 -17.80 7.21
N THR A 191 10.88 -18.10 6.89
CA THR A 191 12.01 -17.26 7.30
C THR A 191 11.88 -15.88 6.65
N PRO A 192 11.91 -14.78 7.42
CA PRO A 192 11.81 -13.44 6.85
C PRO A 192 13.02 -13.11 5.96
N LEU A 193 12.78 -12.47 4.80
CA LEU A 193 13.83 -12.03 3.90
C LEU A 193 14.68 -10.93 4.55
N SER A 194 15.92 -11.25 4.86
CA SER A 194 16.89 -10.33 5.49
C SER A 194 17.89 -9.76 4.51
N SER A 195 18.25 -10.54 3.49
CA SER A 195 19.09 -10.11 2.37
C SER A 195 18.72 -10.82 1.08
N ILE A 196 19.00 -10.17 -0.05
CA ILE A 196 18.80 -10.74 -1.38
C ILE A 196 19.95 -10.36 -2.31
N VAL A 197 20.42 -11.35 -3.08
CA VAL A 197 21.32 -11.15 -4.21
C VAL A 197 20.50 -11.22 -5.49
N LEU A 198 20.36 -10.07 -6.16
CA LEU A 198 19.66 -9.99 -7.44
C LEU A 198 20.57 -10.41 -8.59
N PRO A 199 20.06 -11.14 -9.60
CA PRO A 199 20.86 -11.56 -10.75
C PRO A 199 21.26 -10.35 -11.59
N LYS A 200 22.43 -10.43 -12.23
CA LYS A 200 22.81 -9.43 -13.23
C LYS A 200 21.89 -9.52 -14.43
N GLY A 201 21.68 -8.39 -15.11
CA GLY A 201 20.85 -8.32 -16.30
C GLY A 201 19.38 -7.97 -16.06
N ILE A 202 18.92 -7.89 -14.78
CA ILE A 202 17.58 -7.34 -14.53
C ILE A 202 17.54 -5.86 -14.87
N THR A 203 16.44 -5.45 -15.50
CA THR A 203 16.20 -4.06 -15.94
C THR A 203 15.11 -3.36 -15.14
N THR A 204 14.20 -4.15 -14.54
CA THR A 204 13.02 -3.62 -13.87
C THR A 204 12.79 -4.31 -12.53
N ILE A 205 12.53 -3.50 -11.49
CA ILE A 205 11.95 -3.92 -10.22
C ILE A 205 10.52 -3.37 -10.20
N GLY A 206 9.53 -4.26 -10.17
CA GLY A 206 8.11 -3.92 -10.30
C GLY A 206 7.50 -3.23 -9.09
N ASP A 207 6.23 -2.84 -9.22
CA ASP A 207 5.46 -2.23 -8.14
C ASP A 207 5.35 -3.18 -6.94
N ASP A 208 5.47 -2.66 -5.72
CA ASP A 208 5.37 -3.45 -4.47
C ASP A 208 6.35 -4.64 -4.38
N ALA A 209 7.34 -4.78 -5.25
CA ALA A 209 8.17 -5.99 -5.42
C ALA A 209 8.77 -6.51 -4.09
N PHE A 210 9.20 -5.63 -3.20
CA PHE A 210 9.74 -5.94 -1.86
C PHE A 210 8.94 -5.29 -0.73
N SER A 211 7.70 -4.88 -0.98
CA SER A 211 6.92 -4.17 0.03
C SER A 211 6.76 -5.00 1.31
N TYR A 212 6.81 -4.32 2.48
CA TYR A 212 6.68 -4.90 3.82
C TYR A 212 7.73 -5.96 4.21
N ASN A 213 8.86 -6.07 3.51
CA ASN A 213 9.97 -6.89 3.98
C ASN A 213 10.66 -6.21 5.17
N THR A 214 10.01 -6.29 6.33
CA THR A 214 10.45 -5.62 7.55
C THR A 214 11.80 -6.12 8.10
N SER A 215 12.26 -7.27 7.65
CA SER A 215 13.56 -7.85 8.04
C SER A 215 14.69 -7.51 7.07
N LEU A 216 14.37 -6.97 5.88
CA LEU A 216 15.37 -6.62 4.86
C LEU A 216 16.26 -5.48 5.38
N THR A 217 17.56 -5.76 5.53
CA THR A 217 18.53 -4.80 6.08
C THR A 217 19.33 -4.08 5.01
N SER A 218 19.56 -4.75 3.88
CA SER A 218 20.29 -4.21 2.74
C SER A 218 19.91 -4.95 1.46
N ILE A 219 20.05 -4.26 0.34
CA ILE A 219 19.91 -4.82 -1.01
C ILE A 219 20.85 -4.09 -1.96
N LYS A 220 21.51 -4.84 -2.83
CA LYS A 220 22.33 -4.26 -3.90
C LYS A 220 21.51 -4.26 -5.21
N ILE A 221 21.24 -3.08 -5.73
CA ILE A 221 20.57 -2.91 -7.02
C ILE A 221 21.60 -3.05 -8.14
N PRO A 222 21.43 -3.98 -9.10
CA PRO A 222 22.33 -4.12 -10.24
C PRO A 222 22.34 -2.86 -11.14
N ASN A 223 23.50 -2.58 -11.71
CA ASN A 223 23.69 -1.43 -12.60
C ASN A 223 23.03 -1.57 -13.99
N THR A 224 22.27 -2.62 -14.21
CA THR A 224 21.40 -2.84 -15.38
C THR A 224 19.97 -2.37 -15.13
N VAL A 225 19.57 -2.13 -13.87
CA VAL A 225 18.22 -1.68 -13.51
C VAL A 225 18.01 -0.25 -13.99
N THR A 226 16.94 -0.05 -14.76
CA THR A 226 16.55 1.26 -15.29
C THR A 226 15.29 1.81 -14.62
N THR A 227 14.46 0.91 -14.06
CA THR A 227 13.16 1.26 -13.48
C THR A 227 12.96 0.56 -12.14
N ILE A 228 12.53 1.34 -11.13
CA ILE A 228 12.06 0.84 -9.85
C ILE A 228 10.61 1.31 -9.68
N GLY A 229 9.70 0.36 -9.48
CA GLY A 229 8.27 0.58 -9.46
C GLY A 229 7.76 1.30 -8.22
N LYS A 230 6.47 1.60 -8.26
CA LYS A 230 5.73 2.19 -7.14
C LYS A 230 5.77 1.27 -5.93
N ARG A 231 6.03 1.83 -4.74
CA ARG A 231 6.07 1.09 -3.47
C ARG A 231 7.02 -0.12 -3.45
N ALA A 232 8.02 -0.17 -4.33
CA ALA A 232 8.89 -1.33 -4.46
C ALA A 232 9.55 -1.75 -3.13
N PHE A 233 9.90 -0.81 -2.26
CA PHE A 233 10.47 -1.03 -0.92
C PHE A 233 9.60 -0.44 0.21
N TYR A 234 8.32 -0.24 -0.05
CA TYR A 234 7.36 0.31 0.92
C TYR A 234 7.37 -0.49 2.23
N GLY A 235 7.57 0.17 3.37
CA GLY A 235 7.55 -0.48 4.68
C GLY A 235 8.72 -1.43 4.96
N CYS A 236 9.85 -1.34 4.25
CA CYS A 236 11.09 -2.04 4.59
C CYS A 236 11.75 -1.39 5.81
N THR A 237 11.14 -1.58 6.99
CA THR A 237 11.45 -0.81 8.21
C THR A 237 12.86 -1.01 8.75
N ASN A 238 13.54 -2.10 8.42
CA ASN A 238 14.93 -2.38 8.83
C ASN A 238 15.98 -2.04 7.77
N LEU A 239 15.58 -1.58 6.59
CA LEU A 239 16.52 -1.15 5.56
C LEU A 239 17.30 0.07 6.06
N THR A 240 18.63 -0.07 6.18
CA THR A 240 19.49 0.98 6.78
C THR A 240 20.16 1.86 5.76
N SER A 241 20.47 1.31 4.59
CA SER A 241 21.08 2.06 3.49
C SER A 241 20.73 1.43 2.16
N ILE A 242 20.70 2.24 1.10
CA ILE A 242 20.55 1.78 -0.28
C ILE A 242 21.28 2.71 -1.24
N GLU A 243 21.88 2.14 -2.26
CA GLU A 243 22.47 2.87 -3.37
C GLU A 243 21.67 2.56 -4.65
N ILE A 244 21.14 3.61 -5.29
CA ILE A 244 20.44 3.51 -6.56
C ILE A 244 21.43 3.82 -7.66
N PRO A 245 21.75 2.87 -8.55
CA PRO A 245 22.77 3.07 -9.59
C PRO A 245 22.33 4.09 -10.63
N ASP A 246 23.31 4.71 -11.28
CA ASP A 246 23.07 5.73 -12.31
C ASP A 246 22.43 5.19 -13.62
N SER A 247 22.17 3.90 -13.69
CA SER A 247 21.33 3.31 -14.74
C SER A 247 19.83 3.60 -14.54
N VAL A 248 19.40 3.81 -13.29
CA VAL A 248 17.98 4.04 -12.96
C VAL A 248 17.56 5.44 -13.40
N THR A 249 16.53 5.50 -14.22
CA THR A 249 15.94 6.75 -14.72
C THR A 249 14.57 7.05 -14.11
N TYR A 250 13.95 6.04 -13.49
CA TYR A 250 12.64 6.18 -12.87
C TYR A 250 12.55 5.43 -11.54
N ILE A 251 12.01 6.09 -10.52
CA ILE A 251 11.66 5.51 -9.22
C ILE A 251 10.21 5.90 -8.92
N GLY A 252 9.35 4.91 -8.71
CA GLY A 252 7.90 5.13 -8.55
C GLY A 252 7.51 5.80 -7.23
N ASP A 253 6.23 6.22 -7.17
CA ASP A 253 5.64 6.83 -5.97
C ASP A 253 5.75 5.93 -4.74
N TYR A 254 5.99 6.53 -3.57
CA TYR A 254 6.05 5.84 -2.27
C TYR A 254 7.08 4.70 -2.19
N CYS A 255 8.09 4.69 -3.07
CA CYS A 255 9.03 3.57 -3.21
C CYS A 255 9.69 3.19 -1.87
N PHE A 256 10.11 4.15 -1.05
CA PHE A 256 10.73 3.94 0.26
C PHE A 256 9.87 4.46 1.42
N TRP A 257 8.55 4.56 1.23
CA TRP A 257 7.66 5.02 2.29
C TRP A 257 7.80 4.16 3.56
N ASN A 258 7.93 4.81 4.73
CA ASN A 258 8.10 4.15 6.04
C ASN A 258 9.32 3.21 6.15
N CYS A 259 10.39 3.45 5.38
CA CYS A 259 11.69 2.85 5.66
C CYS A 259 12.32 3.53 6.89
N ASN A 260 11.76 3.27 8.08
CA ASN A 260 12.01 4.05 9.30
C ASN A 260 13.47 4.04 9.78
N ARG A 261 14.25 3.01 9.44
CA ARG A 261 15.67 2.89 9.77
C ARG A 261 16.61 3.33 8.65
N LEU A 262 16.10 3.79 7.52
CA LEU A 262 16.92 4.25 6.42
C LEU A 262 17.67 5.52 6.84
N GLN A 263 18.98 5.39 7.01
CA GLN A 263 19.88 6.47 7.44
C GLN A 263 20.51 7.18 6.25
N LYS A 264 20.79 6.44 5.17
CA LYS A 264 21.46 6.94 3.98
C LYS A 264 20.86 6.32 2.71
N ILE A 265 20.61 7.16 1.74
CA ILE A 265 20.25 6.78 0.37
C ILE A 265 21.10 7.58 -0.61
N LYS A 266 21.64 6.89 -1.62
CA LYS A 266 22.26 7.54 -2.77
C LYS A 266 21.30 7.39 -3.95
N LEU A 267 20.85 8.50 -4.51
CA LEU A 267 19.95 8.54 -5.65
C LEU A 267 20.75 8.50 -6.97
N SER A 268 20.12 7.97 -8.02
CA SER A 268 20.66 8.00 -9.37
C SER A 268 20.76 9.44 -9.89
N LYS A 269 21.85 9.76 -10.57
CA LYS A 269 22.06 11.07 -11.21
C LYS A 269 21.18 11.28 -12.46
N LYS A 270 20.46 10.25 -12.92
CA LYS A 270 19.65 10.32 -14.14
C LYS A 270 18.15 10.50 -13.89
N ILE A 271 17.71 10.54 -12.63
CA ILE A 271 16.32 10.84 -12.33
C ILE A 271 16.06 12.33 -12.51
N GLN A 272 14.93 12.68 -13.10
CA GLN A 272 14.49 14.06 -13.28
C GLN A 272 13.44 14.46 -12.25
N THR A 273 12.84 13.50 -11.56
CA THR A 273 11.77 13.73 -10.60
C THR A 273 11.99 12.92 -9.33
N ILE A 274 11.86 13.58 -8.17
CA ILE A 274 11.61 12.92 -6.89
C ILE A 274 10.10 12.75 -6.78
N ASN A 275 9.62 11.53 -7.00
CA ASN A 275 8.19 11.24 -7.09
C ASN A 275 7.46 11.36 -5.75
N GLN A 276 6.12 11.30 -5.79
CA GLN A 276 5.26 11.44 -4.63
C GLN A 276 5.63 10.45 -3.51
N GLY A 277 5.80 10.96 -2.27
CA GLY A 277 6.03 10.15 -1.09
C GLY A 277 7.30 9.30 -1.13
N LEU A 278 8.27 9.59 -2.03
CA LEU A 278 9.44 8.73 -2.27
C LEU A 278 10.12 8.29 -0.98
N LEU A 279 10.35 9.21 -0.05
CA LEU A 279 11.02 8.99 1.24
C LEU A 279 10.13 9.38 2.43
N GLU A 280 8.81 9.49 2.23
CA GLU A 280 7.91 9.85 3.31
C GLU A 280 8.02 8.86 4.48
N GLY A 281 8.22 9.37 5.69
CA GLY A 281 8.36 8.54 6.89
C GLY A 281 9.73 7.88 7.08
N CYS A 282 10.75 8.22 6.28
CA CYS A 282 12.13 7.79 6.52
C CYS A 282 12.73 8.56 7.71
N SER A 283 12.20 8.29 8.91
CA SER A 283 12.44 9.08 10.12
C SER A 283 13.88 9.02 10.65
N SER A 284 14.71 8.10 10.16
CA SER A 284 16.13 8.00 10.49
C SER A 284 17.06 8.66 9.48
N LEU A 285 16.55 9.17 8.36
CA LEU A 285 17.36 9.82 7.32
C LEU A 285 17.97 11.11 7.85
N THR A 286 19.31 11.19 7.83
CA THR A 286 20.05 12.35 8.39
C THR A 286 20.50 13.33 7.34
N GLU A 287 20.75 12.84 6.13
CA GLU A 287 21.22 13.63 4.99
C GLU A 287 20.64 13.06 3.68
N ILE A 288 20.48 13.92 2.71
CA ILE A 288 20.10 13.56 1.34
C ILE A 288 20.76 14.52 0.36
N GLU A 289 21.40 13.96 -0.66
CA GLU A 289 21.86 14.69 -1.82
C GLU A 289 20.81 14.52 -2.94
N ILE A 290 20.19 15.61 -3.35
CA ILE A 290 19.31 15.64 -4.52
C ILE A 290 20.20 15.87 -5.73
N PRO A 291 20.26 14.92 -6.69
CA PRO A 291 21.16 15.03 -7.84
C PRO A 291 20.86 16.25 -8.72
N GLU A 292 21.91 16.83 -9.31
CA GLU A 292 21.75 17.75 -10.42
C GLU A 292 21.06 17.04 -11.60
N GLY A 293 20.10 17.73 -12.23
CA GLY A 293 19.20 17.14 -13.23
C GLY A 293 17.80 16.86 -12.68
N VAL A 294 17.59 16.87 -11.34
CA VAL A 294 16.25 16.82 -10.77
C VAL A 294 15.55 18.16 -10.97
N GLU A 295 14.44 18.12 -11.69
CA GLU A 295 13.63 19.30 -12.05
C GLU A 295 12.41 19.49 -11.14
N SER A 296 11.92 18.40 -10.52
CA SER A 296 10.70 18.44 -9.71
C SER A 296 10.75 17.54 -8.47
N ILE A 297 10.09 18.01 -7.39
CA ILE A 297 9.86 17.26 -6.14
C ILE A 297 8.36 17.15 -5.90
N GLY A 298 7.88 15.91 -5.85
CA GLY A 298 6.48 15.55 -5.72
C GLY A 298 5.92 15.72 -4.31
N TYR A 299 4.60 15.53 -4.20
CA TYR A 299 3.84 15.63 -2.95
C TYR A 299 4.42 14.70 -1.86
N ALA A 300 4.62 15.25 -0.65
CA ALA A 300 5.09 14.51 0.52
C ALA A 300 6.43 13.76 0.34
N ALA A 301 7.26 14.10 -0.66
CA ALA A 301 8.46 13.34 -1.02
C ALA A 301 9.43 13.12 0.15
N PHE A 302 9.59 14.11 1.05
CA PHE A 302 10.43 14.04 2.25
C PHE A 302 9.63 14.23 3.55
N ARG A 303 8.30 14.15 3.48
CA ARG A 303 7.45 14.35 4.66
C ARG A 303 7.84 13.40 5.80
N SER A 304 7.96 13.93 7.03
CA SER A 304 8.30 13.15 8.24
C SER A 304 9.67 12.46 8.18
N CYS A 305 10.65 13.02 7.44
CA CYS A 305 12.07 12.68 7.59
C CYS A 305 12.62 13.42 8.83
N ASP A 306 12.23 12.95 10.03
CA ASP A 306 12.36 13.70 11.29
C ASP A 306 13.81 13.98 11.73
N LYS A 307 14.80 13.24 11.23
CA LYS A 307 16.23 13.45 11.55
C LYS A 307 16.96 14.29 10.50
N LEU A 308 16.30 14.65 9.40
CA LEU A 308 16.93 15.47 8.36
C LEU A 308 17.18 16.88 8.88
N THR A 309 18.44 17.31 8.88
CA THR A 309 18.85 18.62 9.39
C THR A 309 19.09 19.66 8.31
N THR A 310 19.52 19.22 7.14
CA THR A 310 19.81 20.07 5.99
C THR A 310 19.36 19.38 4.71
N ILE A 311 18.84 20.13 3.77
CA ILE A 311 18.54 19.67 2.40
C ILE A 311 19.12 20.66 1.40
N THR A 312 19.75 20.16 0.34
CA THR A 312 20.29 20.98 -0.75
C THR A 312 19.40 20.83 -1.98
N LEU A 313 18.86 21.94 -2.47
CA LEU A 313 18.07 22.01 -3.69
C LEU A 313 19.00 22.29 -4.88
N PRO A 314 19.04 21.45 -5.93
CA PRO A 314 19.95 21.61 -7.06
C PRO A 314 19.57 22.82 -7.94
N ALA A 315 20.52 23.24 -8.77
CA ALA A 315 20.29 24.36 -9.70
C ALA A 315 19.20 24.06 -10.73
N SER A 316 19.07 22.81 -11.11
CA SER A 316 18.06 22.32 -12.09
C SER A 316 16.62 22.34 -11.56
N LEU A 317 16.40 22.42 -10.24
CA LEU A 317 15.08 22.28 -9.64
C LEU A 317 14.19 23.49 -9.97
N THR A 318 13.02 23.23 -10.57
CA THR A 318 12.06 24.26 -10.99
C THR A 318 10.73 24.18 -10.29
N TYR A 319 10.37 23.00 -9.72
CA TYR A 319 9.06 22.77 -9.15
C TYR A 319 9.11 21.97 -7.84
N ILE A 320 8.37 22.42 -6.83
CA ILE A 320 8.15 21.73 -5.56
C ILE A 320 6.67 21.78 -5.23
N THR A 321 6.07 20.64 -4.90
CA THR A 321 4.68 20.62 -4.40
C THR A 321 4.61 21.10 -2.95
N GLY A 322 3.45 21.64 -2.56
CA GLY A 322 3.31 22.30 -1.26
C GLY A 322 3.59 21.45 -0.02
N SER A 323 3.50 20.12 -0.10
CA SER A 323 3.74 19.26 1.06
C SER A 323 5.03 18.45 0.98
N ALA A 324 5.87 18.73 -0.02
CA ALA A 324 7.10 17.95 -0.28
C ALA A 324 8.08 17.95 0.90
N LEU A 325 8.23 19.09 1.58
CA LEU A 325 9.18 19.36 2.65
C LEU A 325 8.49 19.63 4.00
N THR A 326 7.35 19.01 4.26
CA THR A 326 6.58 19.23 5.50
C THR A 326 6.93 18.23 6.60
N ARG A 327 6.69 18.60 7.86
CA ARG A 327 6.97 17.79 9.04
C ARG A 327 8.44 17.37 9.19
N LEU A 328 9.36 18.22 8.76
CA LEU A 328 10.79 18.06 8.96
C LEU A 328 11.18 18.71 10.29
N SER A 329 10.97 17.99 11.39
CA SER A 329 11.01 18.54 12.75
C SER A 329 12.40 19.03 13.19
N ARG A 330 13.47 18.52 12.55
CA ARG A 330 14.87 18.90 12.84
C ARG A 330 15.55 19.69 11.73
N LEU A 331 14.82 20.02 10.66
CA LEU A 331 15.39 20.82 9.58
C LEU A 331 15.73 22.23 10.10
N THR A 332 16.99 22.61 9.93
CA THR A 332 17.50 23.92 10.33
C THR A 332 17.93 24.78 9.14
N GLU A 333 18.13 24.15 7.98
CA GLU A 333 18.63 24.85 6.80
C GLU A 333 18.11 24.20 5.51
N VAL A 334 17.74 25.04 4.53
CA VAL A 334 17.57 24.64 3.14
C VAL A 334 18.61 25.39 2.31
N LYS A 335 19.58 24.67 1.78
CA LYS A 335 20.56 25.23 0.86
C LYS A 335 19.98 25.25 -0.54
N VAL A 336 20.04 26.38 -1.20
CA VAL A 336 19.64 26.52 -2.61
C VAL A 336 20.93 26.71 -3.41
N ALA A 337 21.20 25.79 -4.34
CA ALA A 337 22.42 25.82 -5.15
C ALA A 337 22.56 27.12 -5.94
N ASP A 338 23.79 27.54 -6.13
CA ASP A 338 24.11 28.66 -7.03
C ASP A 338 23.56 28.38 -8.43
N GLY A 339 22.93 29.37 -9.06
CA GLY A 339 22.30 29.19 -10.36
C GLY A 339 20.85 28.69 -10.32
N ASN A 340 20.30 28.34 -9.16
CA ASN A 340 18.87 28.04 -9.09
C ASN A 340 18.06 29.33 -9.32
N ASN A 341 17.22 29.31 -10.37
CA ASN A 341 16.41 30.46 -10.79
C ASN A 341 14.97 30.44 -10.28
N SER A 342 14.60 29.38 -9.54
CA SER A 342 13.21 29.15 -9.13
C SER A 342 12.97 29.40 -7.65
N PHE A 343 13.99 29.22 -6.80
CA PHE A 343 13.85 29.24 -5.35
C PHE A 343 14.90 30.14 -4.68
N LYS A 344 14.56 30.60 -3.48
CA LYS A 344 15.47 31.21 -2.50
C LYS A 344 15.06 30.77 -1.10
N PHE A 345 16.04 30.73 -0.19
CA PHE A 345 15.80 30.46 1.22
C PHE A 345 16.27 31.65 2.03
N GLU A 346 15.38 32.27 2.79
CA GLU A 346 15.68 33.41 3.62
C GLU A 346 14.80 33.41 4.89
N ASN A 347 15.36 33.86 6.00
CA ASN A 347 14.67 33.97 7.29
C ASN A 347 13.95 32.69 7.72
N GLY A 348 14.52 31.53 7.41
CA GLY A 348 13.92 30.22 7.72
C GLY A 348 12.74 29.82 6.84
N MET A 349 12.55 30.46 5.71
CA MET A 349 11.46 30.21 4.78
C MET A 349 11.96 29.90 3.37
N LEU A 350 11.37 28.90 2.72
CA LEU A 350 11.59 28.62 1.31
C LEU A 350 10.55 29.36 0.49
N LEU A 351 11.02 30.19 -0.40
CA LEU A 351 10.22 31.07 -1.25
C LEU A 351 10.52 30.80 -2.73
N SER A 352 9.57 31.17 -3.60
CA SER A 352 9.88 31.38 -5.02
C SER A 352 10.95 32.48 -5.18
N LYS A 353 11.70 32.42 -6.27
CA LYS A 353 12.78 33.40 -6.53
C LYS A 353 12.27 34.84 -6.54
N ASP A 354 11.08 35.05 -7.10
CA ASP A 354 10.40 36.35 -7.14
C ASP A 354 9.78 36.79 -5.79
N GLY A 355 9.82 35.92 -4.78
CA GLY A 355 9.28 36.18 -3.44
C GLY A 355 7.77 36.15 -3.32
N LYS A 356 7.02 35.77 -4.37
CA LYS A 356 5.55 35.80 -4.33
C LYS A 356 4.91 34.55 -3.73
N THR A 357 5.62 33.45 -3.71
CA THR A 357 5.12 32.16 -3.21
C THR A 357 5.98 31.66 -2.07
N MET A 358 5.35 31.31 -0.97
CA MET A 358 5.99 30.64 0.18
C MET A 358 5.64 29.14 0.16
N TYR A 359 6.67 28.28 0.13
CA TYR A 359 6.52 26.83 0.08
C TYR A 359 6.56 26.19 1.47
N MET A 360 7.40 26.69 2.37
CA MET A 360 7.48 26.21 3.74
C MET A 360 8.16 27.22 4.65
N ALA A 361 7.93 27.07 5.97
CA ALA A 361 8.75 27.65 7.03
C ALA A 361 9.36 26.54 7.87
N LEU A 362 10.56 26.78 8.43
CA LEU A 362 11.17 25.87 9.39
C LEU A 362 10.27 25.70 10.61
N LEU A 363 10.09 24.45 11.05
CA LEU A 363 9.24 24.12 12.21
C LEU A 363 9.83 24.60 13.55
N THR A 364 11.09 24.96 13.56
CA THR A 364 11.86 25.47 14.72
C THR A 364 11.60 26.95 15.01
N LEU A 365 10.98 27.69 14.08
CA LEU A 365 10.64 29.08 14.27
C LEU A 365 9.57 29.26 15.35
N THR A 366 9.80 30.18 16.29
CA THR A 366 8.82 30.55 17.33
C THR A 366 7.85 31.61 16.88
N GLU A 367 8.29 32.44 15.92
CA GLU A 367 7.50 33.46 15.23
C GLU A 367 7.77 33.36 13.72
N ILE A 368 6.73 33.46 12.91
CA ILE A 368 6.83 33.46 11.45
C ILE A 368 6.39 34.83 10.95
N ASN A 369 7.32 35.59 10.44
CA ASN A 369 7.06 36.86 9.79
C ASN A 369 7.12 36.64 8.26
N VAL A 370 5.96 36.45 7.64
CA VAL A 370 5.87 36.20 6.20
C VAL A 370 6.32 37.46 5.46
N PRO A 371 7.30 37.36 4.53
CA PRO A 371 7.86 38.54 3.86
C PRO A 371 6.82 39.34 3.07
N ASN A 372 6.99 40.64 3.05
CA ASN A 372 6.19 41.53 2.20
C ASN A 372 6.33 41.12 0.73
N GLY A 373 5.23 41.14 -0.01
CA GLY A 373 5.19 40.71 -1.40
C GLY A 373 4.77 39.26 -1.60
N VAL A 374 4.79 38.41 -0.54
CA VAL A 374 4.21 37.07 -0.63
C VAL A 374 2.70 37.17 -0.87
N VAL A 375 2.25 36.55 -1.94
CA VAL A 375 0.84 36.50 -2.36
C VAL A 375 0.20 35.14 -2.01
N SER A 376 0.99 34.07 -2.07
CA SER A 376 0.49 32.70 -1.87
C SER A 376 1.35 31.94 -0.87
N ILE A 377 0.69 31.23 0.05
CA ILE A 377 1.30 30.21 0.90
C ILE A 377 0.76 28.86 0.44
N ILE A 378 1.65 28.00 -0.04
CA ILE A 378 1.24 26.77 -0.73
C ILE A 378 1.01 25.61 0.26
N GLY A 379 -0.09 24.90 0.06
CA GLY A 379 -0.37 23.61 0.69
C GLY A 379 -0.23 23.63 2.21
N ASP A 380 0.65 22.77 2.71
CA ASP A 380 0.93 22.62 4.15
C ASP A 380 2.13 23.48 4.60
N GLY A 381 2.42 24.58 3.94
CA GLY A 381 3.66 25.36 4.11
C GLY A 381 3.98 25.82 5.54
N LEU A 382 2.95 25.95 6.41
CA LEU A 382 3.10 26.23 7.83
C LEU A 382 2.71 25.05 8.73
N SER A 383 2.26 23.95 8.14
CA SER A 383 1.68 22.81 8.87
C SER A 383 2.67 22.20 9.85
N GLY A 384 2.23 22.01 11.09
CA GLY A 384 3.03 21.39 12.15
C GLY A 384 4.06 22.32 12.78
N SER A 385 4.12 23.61 12.40
CA SER A 385 5.04 24.58 13.01
C SER A 385 4.76 24.76 14.50
N SER A 386 5.87 24.96 15.26
CA SER A 386 5.84 25.28 16.69
C SER A 386 5.64 26.78 16.97
N ALA A 387 5.47 27.59 15.92
CA ALA A 387 5.29 29.03 16.06
C ALA A 387 4.07 29.37 16.91
N THR A 388 4.26 30.36 17.78
CA THR A 388 3.18 30.90 18.62
C THR A 388 2.52 32.11 17.98
N LYS A 389 3.22 32.75 17.04
CA LYS A 389 2.78 33.95 16.34
C LYS A 389 3.08 33.87 14.84
N ILE A 390 2.15 34.38 14.03
CA ILE A 390 2.33 34.59 12.60
C ILE A 390 1.97 36.01 12.24
N ILE A 391 2.79 36.68 11.44
CA ILE A 391 2.51 37.97 10.83
C ILE A 391 2.34 37.76 9.34
N LEU A 392 1.16 38.12 8.82
CA LEU A 392 0.81 37.97 7.41
C LEU A 392 0.82 39.37 6.75
N PRO A 393 1.51 39.55 5.63
CA PRO A 393 1.50 40.81 4.91
C PRO A 393 0.13 41.05 4.20
N ASP A 394 -0.14 42.31 3.88
CA ASP A 394 -1.35 42.73 3.21
C ASP A 394 -1.51 42.15 1.80
N THR A 395 -0.42 41.68 1.21
CA THR A 395 -0.37 41.04 -0.10
C THR A 395 -0.91 39.60 -0.11
N VAL A 396 -0.93 38.93 1.04
CA VAL A 396 -1.34 37.51 1.10
C VAL A 396 -2.81 37.35 0.73
N SER A 397 -3.07 36.48 -0.25
CA SER A 397 -4.43 36.15 -0.70
C SER A 397 -5.20 35.36 0.37
N SER A 398 -6.51 35.52 0.43
CA SER A 398 -7.41 34.68 1.23
C SER A 398 -7.56 33.26 0.69
N ASN A 399 -6.98 32.96 -0.46
CA ASN A 399 -7.02 31.64 -1.06
C ASN A 399 -5.84 30.79 -0.56
N PHE A 400 -5.88 30.42 0.72
CA PHE A 400 -4.92 29.50 1.29
C PHE A 400 -5.14 28.11 0.69
N GLY A 401 -4.09 27.53 0.11
CA GLY A 401 -4.12 26.16 -0.34
C GLY A 401 -4.07 25.17 0.84
N GLY A 402 -4.89 24.14 0.80
CA GLY A 402 -4.79 23.00 1.71
C GLY A 402 -4.81 23.34 3.20
N ALA A 403 -3.97 22.64 3.96
CA ALA A 403 -3.95 22.67 5.42
C ALA A 403 -2.87 23.60 5.99
N VAL A 404 -2.73 24.82 5.48
CA VAL A 404 -1.65 25.78 5.84
C VAL A 404 -1.43 25.87 7.36
N PHE A 405 -2.51 25.97 8.14
CA PHE A 405 -2.45 26.08 9.61
C PHE A 405 -2.65 24.74 10.33
N ASN A 406 -2.63 23.62 9.62
CA ASN A 406 -2.89 22.34 10.25
C ASN A 406 -1.73 21.93 11.18
N GLY A 407 -2.05 21.36 12.36
CA GLY A 407 -1.03 20.93 13.31
C GLY A 407 -0.28 22.07 14.03
N MET A 408 -0.61 23.35 13.81
CA MET A 408 -0.03 24.48 14.53
C MET A 408 -0.68 24.62 15.92
N ASN A 409 -0.45 23.65 16.79
CA ASN A 409 -1.15 23.56 18.09
C ASN A 409 -0.70 24.63 19.09
N LYS A 410 0.44 25.28 18.87
CA LYS A 410 0.98 26.34 19.73
C LYS A 410 0.61 27.74 19.25
N LEU A 411 -0.04 27.88 18.10
CA LEU A 411 -0.39 29.18 17.54
C LEU A 411 -1.44 29.88 18.42
N THR A 412 -1.08 31.05 18.92
CA THR A 412 -1.94 31.90 19.76
C THR A 412 -2.29 33.22 19.12
N THR A 413 -1.47 33.68 18.16
CA THR A 413 -1.58 35.03 17.62
C THR A 413 -1.39 35.02 16.09
N ILE A 414 -2.33 35.66 15.40
CA ILE A 414 -2.16 36.05 13.99
C ILE A 414 -2.26 37.56 13.94
N GLU A 415 -1.29 38.21 13.28
CA GLU A 415 -1.31 39.66 13.01
C GLU A 415 -1.33 39.89 11.50
N LEU A 416 -1.91 40.98 11.09
CA LEU A 416 -1.87 41.48 9.70
C LEU A 416 -0.95 42.71 9.68
N SER A 417 0.09 42.69 8.83
CA SER A 417 0.93 43.85 8.62
C SER A 417 0.34 44.70 7.49
N GLY A 418 0.08 46.00 7.77
CA GLY A 418 -0.53 46.90 6.80
C GLY A 418 -2.05 46.76 6.70
N THR A 419 -2.64 47.41 5.68
CA THR A 419 -4.08 47.42 5.44
C THR A 419 -4.43 46.37 4.40
N SER A 420 -4.66 45.12 4.87
CA SER A 420 -5.01 44.02 3.98
C SER A 420 -6.39 44.23 3.35
N LYS A 421 -6.47 44.03 2.03
CA LYS A 421 -7.72 43.96 1.26
C LYS A 421 -8.19 42.54 1.02
N ASN A 422 -7.41 41.56 1.46
CA ASN A 422 -7.66 40.13 1.23
C ASN A 422 -8.13 39.42 2.50
N LEU A 423 -7.64 39.86 3.66
CA LEU A 423 -7.83 39.24 4.96
C LEU A 423 -8.34 40.23 5.99
N LYS A 424 -9.07 39.76 6.99
CA LYS A 424 -9.42 40.52 8.19
C LYS A 424 -9.41 39.63 9.43
N LEU A 425 -9.16 40.27 10.57
CA LEU A 425 -9.34 39.66 11.89
C LEU A 425 -10.62 40.20 12.54
N VAL A 426 -11.44 39.27 13.04
CA VAL A 426 -12.61 39.57 13.85
C VAL A 426 -12.53 38.75 15.12
N ASP A 427 -12.49 39.41 16.28
CA ASP A 427 -12.28 38.76 17.58
C ASP A 427 -11.05 37.81 17.59
N GLY A 428 -9.98 38.22 16.91
CA GLY A 428 -8.75 37.47 16.75
C GLY A 428 -8.81 36.31 15.73
N ASN A 429 -9.98 35.95 15.21
CA ASN A 429 -10.15 34.91 14.22
C ASN A 429 -9.93 35.43 12.80
N LEU A 430 -9.34 34.59 11.93
CA LEU A 430 -8.97 34.98 10.57
C LEU A 430 -10.06 34.62 9.57
N TYR A 431 -10.40 35.61 8.74
CA TYR A 431 -11.40 35.54 7.66
C TYR A 431 -10.83 36.09 6.35
N SER A 432 -11.47 35.75 5.23
CA SER A 432 -11.39 36.58 4.01
C SER A 432 -11.94 37.99 4.30
N TYR A 433 -11.47 38.98 3.55
CA TYR A 433 -11.84 40.38 3.78
C TYR A 433 -13.38 40.62 3.67
N ASP A 434 -14.02 39.97 2.71
CA ASP A 434 -15.48 39.99 2.54
C ASP A 434 -16.25 39.24 3.64
N GLY A 435 -15.55 38.46 4.49
CA GLY A 435 -16.12 37.66 5.57
C GLY A 435 -16.75 36.33 5.16
N LYS A 436 -16.75 36.00 3.87
CA LYS A 436 -17.40 34.79 3.36
C LYS A 436 -16.65 33.51 3.62
N ARG A 437 -15.33 33.60 3.80
CA ARG A 437 -14.48 32.41 4.09
C ARG A 437 -13.96 32.50 5.52
N PHE A 438 -14.23 31.47 6.32
CA PHE A 438 -13.66 31.28 7.65
C PHE A 438 -12.37 30.51 7.54
N ILE A 439 -11.25 31.16 7.85
CA ILE A 439 -9.90 30.62 7.58
C ILE A 439 -9.32 29.95 8.82
N LYS A 440 -9.39 30.61 10.02
CA LYS A 440 -8.80 30.04 11.23
C LYS A 440 -9.47 30.55 12.50
N TYR A 441 -9.87 29.62 13.36
CA TYR A 441 -10.29 29.89 14.73
C TYR A 441 -9.08 30.04 15.64
N MET A 442 -9.00 31.18 16.33
CA MET A 442 -7.92 31.51 17.24
C MET A 442 -8.38 31.58 18.70
N GLY A 443 -9.68 31.66 18.92
CA GLY A 443 -10.27 31.79 20.27
C GLY A 443 -9.85 30.65 21.22
N SER A 444 -10.01 30.91 22.52
CA SER A 444 -9.79 29.91 23.60
C SER A 444 -11.09 29.23 24.05
N SER A 445 -12.25 29.75 23.68
CA SER A 445 -13.54 29.19 24.03
C SER A 445 -13.74 27.82 23.38
N LYS A 446 -14.31 26.88 24.12
CA LYS A 446 -14.77 25.59 23.59
C LYS A 446 -16.16 25.67 22.96
N ASN A 447 -16.83 26.83 23.09
CA ASN A 447 -18.13 27.10 22.50
C ASN A 447 -17.95 28.21 21.45
N PHE A 448 -18.30 27.91 20.21
CA PHE A 448 -18.15 28.87 19.12
C PHE A 448 -19.37 28.85 18.19
N THR A 449 -19.81 30.06 17.81
CA THR A 449 -20.80 30.24 16.77
C THR A 449 -20.11 30.94 15.59
N VAL A 450 -20.08 30.25 14.45
CA VAL A 450 -19.56 30.83 13.21
C VAL A 450 -20.52 31.94 12.79
N PRO A 451 -20.04 33.17 12.51
CA PRO A 451 -20.90 34.31 12.19
C PRO A 451 -21.75 34.11 10.93
N GLU A 452 -22.94 34.66 10.90
CA GLU A 452 -23.73 34.76 9.68
C GLU A 452 -22.98 35.55 8.60
N GLY A 453 -23.17 35.18 7.34
CA GLY A 453 -22.42 35.68 6.20
C GLY A 453 -21.23 34.80 5.79
N VAL A 454 -20.76 33.89 6.66
CA VAL A 454 -19.76 32.88 6.28
C VAL A 454 -20.41 31.85 5.37
N GLU A 455 -19.83 31.69 4.18
CA GLU A 455 -20.28 30.73 3.16
C GLU A 455 -19.39 29.50 3.07
N THR A 456 -18.11 29.57 3.50
CA THR A 456 -17.13 28.48 3.39
C THR A 456 -16.31 28.33 4.67
N LEU A 457 -16.21 27.10 5.17
CA LEU A 457 -15.24 26.70 6.17
C LEU A 457 -14.02 26.07 5.48
N LEU A 458 -12.85 26.70 5.63
CA LEU A 458 -11.63 26.20 5.01
C LEU A 458 -11.03 25.01 5.78
N ASN A 459 -10.21 24.26 5.07
CA ASN A 459 -9.42 23.16 5.64
C ASN A 459 -8.62 23.63 6.88
N GLY A 460 -8.71 22.87 7.99
CA GLY A 460 -7.98 23.18 9.22
C GLY A 460 -8.47 24.42 9.97
N CYS A 461 -9.64 24.98 9.65
CA CYS A 461 -10.12 26.22 10.28
C CYS A 461 -10.45 26.04 11.76
N ILE A 462 -10.98 24.87 12.19
CA ILE A 462 -11.25 24.57 13.60
C ILE A 462 -10.52 23.28 13.99
N THR A 463 -9.34 23.42 14.59
CA THR A 463 -8.49 22.32 15.08
C THR A 463 -8.45 22.24 16.60
N LYS A 464 -8.87 23.31 17.30
CA LYS A 464 -8.96 23.32 18.77
C LYS A 464 -10.18 22.54 19.25
N SER A 465 -10.07 21.87 20.41
CA SER A 465 -11.16 21.08 20.97
C SER A 465 -12.39 21.93 21.28
N MET A 466 -13.53 21.59 20.66
CA MET A 466 -14.84 22.23 20.85
C MET A 466 -15.79 21.33 21.60
N THR A 467 -16.66 21.91 22.42
CA THR A 467 -17.83 21.25 23.02
C THR A 467 -19.14 21.65 22.34
N THR A 468 -19.19 22.87 21.79
CA THR A 468 -20.34 23.36 21.04
C THR A 468 -19.86 24.12 19.82
N LEU A 469 -20.45 23.82 18.67
CA LEU A 469 -20.23 24.53 17.43
C LEU A 469 -21.58 24.77 16.74
N ASN A 470 -21.90 26.04 16.49
CA ASN A 470 -23.06 26.42 15.70
C ASN A 470 -22.60 26.90 14.33
N LEU A 471 -23.27 26.44 13.28
CA LEU A 471 -23.00 26.79 11.89
C LEU A 471 -24.03 27.79 11.39
N PRO A 472 -23.63 28.81 10.57
CA PRO A 472 -24.53 29.84 10.10
C PRO A 472 -25.47 29.33 8.99
N SER A 473 -26.63 29.97 8.88
CA SER A 473 -27.61 29.66 7.83
C SER A 473 -27.13 29.97 6.42
N THR A 474 -26.07 30.75 6.27
CA THR A 474 -25.43 31.14 5.01
C THR A 474 -24.37 30.14 4.50
N LEU A 475 -24.02 29.13 5.29
CA LEU A 475 -22.93 28.19 5.00
C LEU A 475 -23.27 27.28 3.80
N LYS A 476 -22.39 27.27 2.80
CA LYS A 476 -22.54 26.47 1.57
C LYS A 476 -21.53 25.32 1.46
N VAL A 477 -20.27 25.55 1.92
CA VAL A 477 -19.16 24.63 1.72
C VAL A 477 -18.45 24.33 3.04
N ILE A 478 -18.27 23.04 3.33
CA ILE A 478 -17.45 22.52 4.43
C ILE A 478 -16.29 21.74 3.80
N GLU A 479 -15.09 22.37 3.76
CA GLU A 479 -13.90 21.74 3.16
C GLU A 479 -13.39 20.57 4.00
N GLY A 480 -12.58 19.70 3.38
CA GLY A 480 -11.94 18.57 4.06
C GLY A 480 -11.11 19.02 5.27
N TRP A 481 -11.10 18.22 6.32
CA TRP A 481 -10.34 18.47 7.57
C TRP A 481 -10.68 19.81 8.29
N SER A 482 -11.76 20.48 7.91
CA SER A 482 -12.12 21.81 8.45
C SER A 482 -12.50 21.78 9.92
N LEU A 483 -13.13 20.71 10.40
CA LEU A 483 -13.75 20.58 11.71
C LEU A 483 -13.14 19.44 12.54
N THR A 484 -11.83 19.26 12.49
CA THR A 484 -11.13 18.18 13.22
C THR A 484 -11.07 18.39 14.74
N GLY A 485 -11.27 19.62 15.21
CA GLY A 485 -11.28 19.97 16.63
C GLY A 485 -12.58 19.65 17.38
N MET A 486 -13.56 18.99 16.77
CA MET A 486 -14.88 18.77 17.38
C MET A 486 -14.96 17.59 18.32
N SER A 487 -13.90 17.23 19.05
CA SER A 487 -13.86 16.05 19.92
C SER A 487 -14.93 16.01 21.02
N GLY A 488 -15.41 17.16 21.48
CA GLY A 488 -16.47 17.30 22.47
C GLY A 488 -17.87 17.54 21.90
N VAL A 489 -18.00 17.77 20.59
CA VAL A 489 -19.30 18.02 19.93
C VAL A 489 -19.97 16.68 19.65
N LYS A 490 -21.02 16.37 20.38
CA LYS A 490 -21.76 15.10 20.24
C LYS A 490 -22.65 15.07 19.00
N LEU A 491 -23.26 16.19 18.66
CA LEU A 491 -24.15 16.35 17.53
C LEU A 491 -23.88 17.70 16.86
N LEU A 492 -23.64 17.67 15.54
CA LEU A 492 -23.52 18.86 14.71
C LEU A 492 -24.72 18.96 13.78
N ASN A 493 -25.41 20.10 13.81
CA ASN A 493 -26.48 20.41 12.88
C ASN A 493 -25.88 21.05 11.62
N ILE A 494 -26.11 20.42 10.47
CA ILE A 494 -25.68 20.89 9.14
C ILE A 494 -26.82 21.74 8.55
N PRO A 495 -26.59 23.02 8.25
CA PRO A 495 -27.63 23.93 7.75
C PRO A 495 -28.23 23.50 6.40
N ALA A 496 -29.44 23.97 6.13
CA ALA A 496 -30.15 23.72 4.87
C ALA A 496 -29.41 24.25 3.64
N SER A 497 -28.62 25.29 3.80
CA SER A 497 -27.83 25.95 2.76
C SER A 497 -26.61 25.18 2.28
N VAL A 498 -26.14 24.14 3.04
CA VAL A 498 -24.92 23.39 2.70
C VAL A 498 -25.14 22.53 1.46
N THR A 499 -24.34 22.77 0.44
CA THR A 499 -24.36 22.06 -0.85
C THR A 499 -23.13 21.19 -1.08
N THR A 500 -22.03 21.42 -0.34
CA THR A 500 -20.78 20.67 -0.50
C THR A 500 -20.17 20.33 0.85
N MET A 501 -19.89 19.03 1.06
CA MET A 501 -19.20 18.51 2.23
C MET A 501 -18.22 17.41 1.80
N TYR A 502 -17.05 17.35 2.46
CA TYR A 502 -16.08 16.28 2.24
C TYR A 502 -16.12 15.26 3.40
N THR A 503 -15.93 13.98 3.08
CA THR A 503 -16.10 12.87 4.02
C THR A 503 -15.17 12.91 5.24
N TYR A 504 -14.02 13.56 5.13
CA TYR A 504 -13.01 13.71 6.19
C TYR A 504 -13.01 15.07 6.87
N SER A 505 -14.12 15.81 6.78
CA SER A 505 -14.23 17.17 7.38
C SER A 505 -14.46 17.15 8.89
N PHE A 506 -14.94 16.04 9.45
CA PHE A 506 -15.49 15.96 10.79
C PHE A 506 -14.66 15.09 11.73
N HIS A 507 -14.76 15.38 13.05
CA HIS A 507 -14.13 14.55 14.08
C HIS A 507 -14.85 13.21 14.26
N ASP A 508 -14.12 12.18 14.69
CA ASP A 508 -14.58 10.78 14.78
C ASP A 508 -15.77 10.54 15.74
N ASN A 509 -15.97 11.40 16.72
CA ASN A 509 -17.01 11.20 17.76
C ASN A 509 -18.32 12.00 17.51
N THR A 510 -18.42 12.73 16.40
CA THR A 510 -19.54 13.63 16.14
C THR A 510 -20.64 12.96 15.33
N LYS A 511 -21.87 13.00 15.81
CA LYS A 511 -23.06 12.69 15.03
C LYS A 511 -23.41 13.88 14.13
N LEU A 512 -23.99 13.63 12.94
CA LEU A 512 -24.30 14.66 11.94
C LEU A 512 -25.78 14.65 11.60
N ARG A 513 -26.45 15.76 11.87
CA ARG A 513 -27.86 15.97 11.50
C ARG A 513 -27.97 17.01 10.42
N VAL A 514 -28.55 16.65 9.30
CA VAL A 514 -28.83 17.58 8.21
C VAL A 514 -30.21 18.19 8.42
N ALA A 515 -30.30 19.53 8.30
CA ALA A 515 -31.56 20.25 8.40
C ALA A 515 -32.56 19.76 7.32
N GLU A 516 -33.82 19.65 7.68
CA GLU A 516 -34.89 19.06 6.83
C GLU A 516 -35.02 19.79 5.48
N GLY A 517 -34.87 21.10 5.43
CA GLY A 517 -34.92 21.91 4.22
C GLY A 517 -33.70 21.82 3.31
N ASN A 518 -32.66 21.00 3.63
CA ASN A 518 -31.49 20.87 2.77
C ASN A 518 -31.86 20.22 1.43
N ALA A 519 -31.47 20.85 0.31
CA ALA A 519 -31.79 20.39 -1.03
C ALA A 519 -30.83 19.29 -1.56
N THR A 520 -29.66 19.13 -0.96
CA THR A 520 -28.59 18.25 -1.45
C THR A 520 -28.47 16.95 -0.66
N TYR A 521 -28.63 17.05 0.65
CA TYR A 521 -28.36 15.97 1.61
C TYR A 521 -29.54 15.69 2.51
N LYS A 522 -29.54 14.49 3.10
CA LYS A 522 -30.38 14.11 4.25
C LYS A 522 -29.59 13.21 5.19
N SER A 523 -29.89 13.22 6.48
CA SER A 523 -29.32 12.32 7.46
C SER A 523 -30.28 11.20 7.86
N ILE A 524 -29.72 10.03 8.19
CA ILE A 524 -30.45 8.90 8.77
C ILE A 524 -29.81 8.60 10.15
N ASP A 525 -30.59 8.58 11.20
CA ASP A 525 -30.21 8.27 12.58
C ASP A 525 -29.01 9.09 13.09
N ASP A 526 -28.77 10.27 12.50
CA ASP A 526 -27.62 11.14 12.76
C ASP A 526 -26.25 10.47 12.53
N VAL A 527 -26.21 9.34 11.83
CA VAL A 527 -24.97 8.56 11.57
C VAL A 527 -24.67 8.36 10.08
N LEU A 528 -25.69 8.41 9.21
CA LEU A 528 -25.50 8.33 7.76
C LEU A 528 -25.96 9.62 7.08
N ILE A 529 -25.12 10.13 6.20
CA ILE A 529 -25.48 11.23 5.29
C ILE A 529 -25.65 10.65 3.89
N LEU A 530 -26.82 10.85 3.33
CA LEU A 530 -27.19 10.43 2.00
C LEU A 530 -27.33 11.67 1.10
N ASN A 531 -27.29 11.45 -0.24
CA ASN A 531 -27.81 12.44 -1.17
C ASN A 531 -29.32 12.65 -0.92
N LYS A 532 -29.90 13.75 -1.38
CA LYS A 532 -31.31 14.08 -1.13
C LYS A 532 -32.27 12.98 -1.59
N ALA A 533 -32.00 12.37 -2.74
CA ALA A 533 -32.80 11.26 -3.27
C ALA A 533 -32.76 10.02 -2.35
N GLY A 534 -31.72 9.85 -1.56
CA GLY A 534 -31.54 8.69 -0.68
C GLY A 534 -31.01 7.44 -1.40
N THR A 535 -30.41 7.63 -2.57
CA THR A 535 -29.88 6.56 -3.40
C THR A 535 -28.39 6.35 -3.23
N LYS A 536 -27.69 7.32 -2.60
CA LYS A 536 -26.23 7.25 -2.43
C LYS A 536 -25.83 7.59 -0.99
N VAL A 537 -25.02 6.74 -0.37
CA VAL A 537 -24.31 7.10 0.88
C VAL A 537 -23.17 8.03 0.54
N ILE A 538 -23.18 9.23 1.11
CA ILE A 538 -22.13 10.24 0.93
C ILE A 538 -21.04 10.07 1.99
N MET A 539 -21.45 9.96 3.27
CA MET A 539 -20.54 9.72 4.39
C MET A 539 -21.26 9.12 5.60
N ALA A 540 -20.49 8.51 6.48
CA ALA A 540 -20.93 8.03 7.78
C ALA A 540 -20.22 8.77 8.92
N SER A 541 -20.94 9.01 10.03
CA SER A 541 -20.34 9.41 11.28
C SER A 541 -19.51 8.25 11.83
N ARG A 542 -18.26 8.50 12.18
CA ARG A 542 -17.30 7.46 12.63
C ARG A 542 -17.54 6.91 14.03
N ASN A 543 -18.63 7.34 14.67
CA ASN A 543 -18.95 7.02 16.06
C ASN A 543 -19.74 5.73 16.24
N ALA A 544 -20.37 5.22 15.19
CA ALA A 544 -21.23 4.04 15.28
C ALA A 544 -20.42 2.74 15.12
N THR A 545 -20.88 1.69 15.79
CA THR A 545 -20.33 0.33 15.67
C THR A 545 -21.01 -0.47 14.58
N THR A 546 -22.24 -0.08 14.23
CA THR A 546 -23.05 -0.72 13.20
C THR A 546 -23.76 0.35 12.36
N TYR A 547 -24.03 0.02 11.11
CA TYR A 547 -24.75 0.92 10.19
C TYR A 547 -25.81 0.12 9.42
N ASN A 548 -27.02 0.67 9.38
CA ASN A 548 -28.12 0.14 8.58
C ASN A 548 -28.31 1.03 7.34
N ILE A 549 -27.91 0.52 6.19
CA ILE A 549 -28.08 1.21 4.92
C ILE A 549 -29.52 0.98 4.43
N PRO A 550 -30.31 2.02 4.12
CA PRO A 550 -31.67 1.85 3.61
C PRO A 550 -31.72 1.13 2.26
N ASN A 551 -32.78 0.36 2.02
CA ASN A 551 -33.01 -0.36 0.75
C ASN A 551 -33.22 0.57 -0.46
N THR A 552 -33.28 1.88 -0.28
CA THR A 552 -33.31 2.85 -1.38
C THR A 552 -31.92 3.15 -1.95
N VAL A 553 -30.85 2.76 -1.22
CA VAL A 553 -29.46 3.06 -1.59
C VAL A 553 -29.00 2.11 -2.69
N THR A 554 -28.51 2.66 -3.79
CA THR A 554 -27.93 1.93 -4.91
C THR A 554 -26.42 2.07 -4.99
N GLU A 555 -25.85 3.09 -4.32
CA GLU A 555 -24.42 3.38 -4.34
C GLU A 555 -23.88 3.70 -2.94
N ILE A 556 -22.80 3.03 -2.54
CA ILE A 556 -21.93 3.46 -1.45
C ILE A 556 -20.85 4.34 -2.06
N GLY A 557 -20.85 5.63 -1.74
CA GLY A 557 -19.97 6.62 -2.36
C GLY A 557 -18.49 6.42 -2.03
N GLN A 558 -17.63 7.11 -2.79
CA GLN A 558 -16.20 7.17 -2.49
C GLN A 558 -15.97 7.73 -1.08
N ASN A 559 -15.08 7.10 -0.29
CA ASN A 559 -14.78 7.45 1.09
C ASN A 559 -15.98 7.44 2.06
N ALA A 560 -17.10 6.78 1.75
CA ALA A 560 -18.33 6.90 2.54
C ALA A 560 -18.18 6.48 4.00
N PHE A 561 -17.39 5.43 4.28
CA PHE A 561 -17.06 4.94 5.64
C PHE A 561 -15.56 5.11 5.97
N TYR A 562 -14.93 6.12 5.41
CA TYR A 562 -13.50 6.41 5.59
C TYR A 562 -13.16 6.64 7.07
N TYR A 563 -12.22 5.83 7.64
CA TYR A 563 -11.85 5.83 9.07
C TYR A 563 -12.98 5.51 10.04
N CYS A 564 -13.98 4.72 9.65
CA CYS A 564 -14.98 4.20 10.60
C CYS A 564 -14.39 3.10 11.50
N ASN A 565 -13.38 3.46 12.30
CA ASN A 565 -12.55 2.53 13.08
C ASN A 565 -13.31 1.74 14.16
N LYS A 566 -14.51 2.20 14.55
CA LYS A 566 -15.36 1.52 15.54
C LYS A 566 -16.35 0.57 14.89
N MET A 567 -16.49 0.58 13.56
CA MET A 567 -17.44 -0.25 12.84
C MET A 567 -17.03 -1.72 12.94
N THR A 568 -17.86 -2.54 13.56
CA THR A 568 -17.68 -3.98 13.70
C THR A 568 -18.50 -4.77 12.69
N SER A 569 -19.61 -4.20 12.21
CA SER A 569 -20.47 -4.80 11.21
C SER A 569 -21.22 -3.75 10.39
N ILE A 570 -21.59 -4.11 9.19
CA ILE A 570 -22.43 -3.31 8.29
C ILE A 570 -23.33 -4.25 7.48
N ASN A 571 -24.60 -3.87 7.35
CA ASN A 571 -25.52 -4.54 6.45
C ASN A 571 -25.61 -3.75 5.14
N ILE A 572 -25.20 -4.38 4.04
CA ILE A 572 -25.32 -3.82 2.69
C ILE A 572 -26.56 -4.45 2.04
N PRO A 573 -27.59 -3.66 1.73
CA PRO A 573 -28.83 -4.19 1.15
C PRO A 573 -28.65 -4.61 -0.31
N ASP A 574 -29.52 -5.51 -0.78
CA ASP A 574 -29.52 -6.02 -2.17
C ASP A 574 -29.85 -4.95 -3.23
N SER A 575 -30.20 -3.73 -2.83
CA SER A 575 -30.34 -2.59 -3.73
C SER A 575 -29.02 -1.98 -4.17
N VAL A 576 -27.90 -2.21 -3.43
CA VAL A 576 -26.59 -1.63 -3.73
C VAL A 576 -25.96 -2.33 -4.93
N THR A 577 -25.58 -1.55 -5.94
CA THR A 577 -24.93 -2.02 -7.17
C THR A 577 -23.45 -1.61 -7.25
N THR A 578 -23.06 -0.55 -6.53
CA THR A 578 -21.72 0.01 -6.61
C THR A 578 -21.17 0.37 -5.24
N ILE A 579 -19.90 0.01 -5.00
CA ILE A 579 -19.10 0.43 -3.86
C ILE A 579 -17.93 1.27 -4.39
N GLY A 580 -17.83 2.52 -3.95
CA GLY A 580 -16.85 3.49 -4.40
C GLY A 580 -15.42 3.21 -3.92
N ALA A 581 -14.45 3.89 -4.53
CA ALA A 581 -13.06 3.81 -4.13
C ALA A 581 -12.89 4.25 -2.65
N LYS A 582 -12.04 3.54 -1.91
CA LYS A 582 -11.77 3.79 -0.48
C LYS A 582 -13.01 3.85 0.41
N ALA A 583 -14.13 3.23 -0.01
CA ALA A 583 -15.40 3.32 0.69
C ALA A 583 -15.31 2.86 2.16
N PHE A 584 -14.51 1.84 2.45
CA PHE A 584 -14.26 1.29 3.79
C PHE A 584 -12.79 1.42 4.21
N TYR A 585 -12.08 2.40 3.67
CA TYR A 585 -10.66 2.62 3.97
C TYR A 585 -10.45 2.80 5.48
N SER A 586 -9.51 2.02 6.06
CA SER A 586 -9.16 2.07 7.49
C SER A 586 -10.33 1.80 8.46
N CYS A 587 -11.26 0.90 8.08
CA CYS A 587 -12.27 0.37 8.99
C CYS A 587 -11.65 -0.75 9.85
N SER A 588 -10.76 -0.37 10.77
CA SER A 588 -9.87 -1.31 11.47
C SER A 588 -10.57 -2.30 12.41
N SER A 589 -11.80 -2.03 12.87
CA SER A 589 -12.57 -2.98 13.70
C SER A 589 -13.46 -3.94 12.91
N LEU A 590 -13.61 -3.75 11.59
CA LEU A 590 -14.43 -4.61 10.74
C LEU A 590 -13.74 -5.96 10.55
N LYS A 591 -14.41 -7.05 10.96
CA LYS A 591 -13.86 -8.42 10.89
C LYS A 591 -14.26 -9.15 9.62
N GLU A 592 -15.49 -8.95 9.19
CA GLU A 592 -16.03 -9.55 7.98
C GLU A 592 -17.02 -8.59 7.31
N ILE A 593 -17.21 -8.76 6.02
CA ILE A 593 -18.21 -8.02 5.25
C ILE A 593 -18.85 -8.94 4.22
N THR A 594 -20.18 -8.83 4.08
CA THR A 594 -20.92 -9.54 3.06
C THR A 594 -21.30 -8.58 1.93
N ILE A 595 -20.89 -8.92 0.71
CA ILE A 595 -21.18 -8.17 -0.51
C ILE A 595 -22.35 -8.84 -1.23
N PRO A 596 -23.49 -8.16 -1.38
CA PRO A 596 -24.67 -8.74 -2.03
C PRO A 596 -24.45 -9.02 -3.53
N GLN A 597 -25.28 -9.91 -4.09
CA GLN A 597 -25.19 -10.29 -5.50
C GLN A 597 -25.44 -9.13 -6.47
N SER A 598 -26.16 -8.12 -6.05
CA SER A 598 -26.44 -6.90 -6.82
C SER A 598 -25.20 -6.04 -7.10
N VAL A 599 -24.17 -6.10 -6.25
CA VAL A 599 -22.94 -5.28 -6.42
C VAL A 599 -22.17 -5.78 -7.64
N THR A 600 -21.98 -4.93 -8.63
CA THR A 600 -21.25 -5.21 -9.88
C THR A 600 -19.87 -4.54 -9.94
N SER A 601 -19.62 -3.56 -9.07
CA SER A 601 -18.38 -2.79 -9.07
C SER A 601 -17.92 -2.44 -7.66
N ILE A 602 -16.64 -2.67 -7.38
CA ILE A 602 -15.95 -2.23 -6.16
C ILE A 602 -14.74 -1.42 -6.58
N GLY A 603 -14.65 -0.19 -6.08
CA GLY A 603 -13.60 0.75 -6.41
C GLY A 603 -12.24 0.39 -5.79
N ALA A 604 -11.18 0.98 -6.33
CA ALA A 604 -9.82 0.77 -5.86
C ALA A 604 -9.69 1.09 -4.36
N ASN A 605 -8.90 0.27 -3.66
CA ASN A 605 -8.56 0.46 -2.26
C ASN A 605 -9.78 0.52 -1.31
N ALA A 606 -10.92 -0.07 -1.71
CA ALA A 606 -12.16 -0.01 -0.94
C ALA A 606 -12.00 -0.53 0.50
N PHE A 607 -11.13 -1.51 0.73
CA PHE A 607 -10.87 -2.13 2.02
C PHE A 607 -9.42 -1.96 2.51
N GLU A 608 -8.70 -0.98 1.97
CA GLU A 608 -7.32 -0.71 2.37
C GLU A 608 -7.25 -0.30 3.85
N TYR A 609 -6.25 -0.80 4.59
CA TYR A 609 -6.06 -0.60 6.04
C TYR A 609 -7.20 -1.10 6.94
N CYS A 610 -8.03 -2.04 6.49
CA CYS A 610 -8.96 -2.75 7.36
C CYS A 610 -8.22 -3.87 8.10
N GLU A 611 -7.43 -3.55 9.11
CA GLU A 611 -6.44 -4.43 9.74
C GLU A 611 -7.01 -5.74 10.30
N ASN A 612 -8.24 -5.72 10.82
CA ASN A 612 -8.91 -6.89 11.40
C ASN A 612 -9.88 -7.60 10.43
N LEU A 613 -9.96 -7.16 9.16
CA LEU A 613 -10.84 -7.78 8.17
C LEU A 613 -10.27 -9.14 7.76
N THR A 614 -10.92 -10.23 8.12
CA THR A 614 -10.50 -11.61 7.83
C THR A 614 -11.27 -12.24 6.66
N ALA A 615 -12.48 -11.77 6.37
CA ALA A 615 -13.29 -12.33 5.30
C ALA A 615 -14.08 -11.26 4.51
N ILE A 616 -14.07 -11.40 3.19
CA ILE A 616 -14.97 -10.71 2.27
C ILE A 616 -15.86 -11.78 1.64
N ASN A 617 -17.10 -11.85 2.09
CA ASN A 617 -18.09 -12.83 1.64
C ASN A 617 -18.89 -12.26 0.46
N ILE A 618 -18.77 -12.84 -0.73
CA ILE A 618 -19.41 -12.33 -1.95
C ILE A 618 -20.49 -13.29 -2.41
N LYS A 619 -21.74 -12.84 -2.43
CA LYS A 619 -22.85 -13.62 -2.97
C LYS A 619 -22.78 -13.68 -4.50
N GLY A 620 -23.03 -14.88 -5.08
CA GLY A 620 -23.08 -15.10 -6.52
C GLY A 620 -21.79 -15.69 -7.11
N THR A 621 -21.71 -15.77 -8.45
CA THR A 621 -20.64 -16.49 -9.16
C THR A 621 -19.25 -15.93 -8.90
N ALA A 622 -18.24 -16.82 -8.88
CA ALA A 622 -16.84 -16.45 -8.68
C ALA A 622 -16.34 -15.46 -9.75
N ASN A 623 -15.45 -14.55 -9.34
CA ASN A 623 -14.79 -13.57 -10.21
C ASN A 623 -15.72 -12.60 -10.97
N ARG A 624 -16.98 -12.45 -10.56
CA ARG A 624 -17.92 -11.53 -11.20
C ARG A 624 -17.59 -10.04 -11.00
N ILE A 625 -16.77 -9.71 -10.00
CA ILE A 625 -16.29 -8.35 -9.73
C ILE A 625 -14.78 -8.35 -9.89
N SER A 626 -14.26 -7.51 -10.78
CA SER A 626 -12.82 -7.39 -11.05
C SER A 626 -12.08 -6.60 -9.96
N GLY A 627 -10.75 -6.77 -9.90
CA GLY A 627 -9.87 -5.95 -9.06
C GLY A 627 -9.75 -6.40 -7.61
N ALA A 628 -10.23 -7.61 -7.27
CA ALA A 628 -9.98 -8.18 -5.92
C ALA A 628 -8.48 -8.23 -5.61
N PRO A 629 -8.07 -8.03 -4.38
CA PRO A 629 -8.83 -7.84 -3.13
C PRO A 629 -9.21 -6.39 -2.78
N TRP A 630 -9.25 -5.47 -3.72
CA TRP A 630 -9.64 -4.05 -3.57
C TRP A 630 -8.93 -3.32 -2.43
N GLY A 631 -7.62 -3.54 -2.29
CA GLY A 631 -6.78 -2.95 -1.24
C GLY A 631 -6.84 -3.69 0.10
N ALA A 632 -7.56 -4.79 0.22
CA ALA A 632 -7.57 -5.64 1.41
C ALA A 632 -6.27 -6.47 1.50
N GLN A 633 -5.12 -5.81 1.68
CA GLN A 633 -3.80 -6.45 1.57
C GLN A 633 -3.19 -6.88 2.92
N TYR A 634 -3.92 -6.75 4.03
CA TYR A 634 -3.39 -7.03 5.36
C TYR A 634 -4.03 -8.27 5.99
N GLY A 635 -3.23 -9.25 6.40
CA GLY A 635 -3.62 -10.44 7.15
C GLY A 635 -4.14 -11.63 6.30
N ASN A 636 -4.46 -12.74 6.97
CA ASN A 636 -5.00 -13.98 6.36
C ASN A 636 -6.45 -13.79 5.91
N ARG A 637 -6.66 -13.00 4.86
CA ARG A 637 -8.00 -12.70 4.34
C ARG A 637 -8.44 -13.71 3.33
N VAL A 638 -9.68 -14.17 3.48
CA VAL A 638 -10.31 -15.08 2.54
C VAL A 638 -11.41 -14.32 1.79
N ILE A 639 -11.34 -14.37 0.46
CA ILE A 639 -12.47 -13.93 -0.39
C ILE A 639 -13.31 -15.15 -0.66
N ASN A 640 -14.47 -15.21 -0.02
CA ASN A 640 -15.42 -16.29 -0.17
C ASN A 640 -16.40 -15.93 -1.27
N TRP A 641 -16.38 -16.67 -2.38
CA TRP A 641 -17.35 -16.57 -3.45
C TRP A 641 -18.47 -17.61 -3.26
N ASN A 642 -19.68 -17.29 -3.72
CA ASN A 642 -20.87 -18.17 -3.65
C ASN A 642 -21.36 -18.44 -2.20
N VAL A 643 -21.28 -17.44 -1.33
CA VAL A 643 -21.78 -17.54 0.05
C VAL A 643 -23.28 -17.26 0.13
#